data_c952e76260009be9200a4e2e753042c6
#
_entry.id   c952e76260009be9200a4e2e753042c6
#
_cell.length_a   1.000
_cell.length_b   1.000
_cell.length_c   1.000
_cell.angle_alpha   90.00
_cell.angle_beta   90.00
_cell.angle_gamma   90.00
#
_symmetry.space_group_name_H-M   'P 1'
#
loop_
_entity.id
_entity.type
_entity.pdbx_description
1 polymer ?
#
loop_
_entity_poly.entity_id
_entity_poly.type
_entity_poly.pdbx_seq_one_letter_code
_entity_poly.pdbx_strand_id
1 'polypeptide(L)'
;MEKQAGAAGAAGAADGAAPNRKAWSSVTCGPAAGETVESPTGSHVEWCKQLIAATISSQISGSVPPDIVNRENKAGRRPDFMNLPALRYGAQVRMSQNQVPLLPGETIQTTVKDVMYICPFSGLVNGTLTITDYKLYFSSVERESPFVLDVNLGVISRLETISVSTQGENTKGLELVCKDLRSPRFAYKTEDSHPDVVEALAKHAFPLSHSLPLFAFLYKEQFPVDGWKVYDPTAEYRRQGLPNESWTISKINSSYELCDTYPSVLVIPTNITDEDIRRVAVFRAKHRIPVLSWIHPESQATIVRCSQPLVGPSDRRSKEDERFLQIIMDANAQSHKLTIFDARQGSVAVTNKAKDGGFESESFYPNVELNFLEIPNIHVMRESLRKMKDVVYPTIDEAHWHSAIDQTHWLEYIRLLLAGAAKVADKLESGKTSVVVHCSDGWDRTAQLTSLAMLMLDSYYRTLRGFQVLVEKEWISFGHKFAARVGHGDENHANSERSPLFVQFIDCVWQMTRQFPAAFEFNELFLITVLDHLYSCLFGTFLYNSEEERAAKEVQTQTVSLWSYINSQPEDFTNPFYVDYEHHVLYPLVSSRHLELWTSYYARWNPRMRPQVPVHQTLKELLILRAELQRRVEELQKETTSHSLSSSSEHSPSPTHTTGTPLHTAV
;
A
#
# COMPACT_ATOMS: atom_id res chain seq x y z
N MET A 1 51.78 -19.59 18.71
CA MET A 1 52.54 -19.20 19.94
C MET A 1 51.81 -18.01 20.48
N GLU A 2 50.87 -18.23 21.39
CA GLU A 2 50.97 -18.19 22.84
C GLU A 2 51.40 -16.79 23.34
N LYS A 3 50.78 -16.10 24.29
CA LYS A 3 49.91 -16.40 25.45
C LYS A 3 49.30 -15.07 25.92
N GLN A 4 48.06 -15.02 26.33
CA GLN A 4 47.54 -14.94 27.72
C GLN A 4 48.17 -13.81 28.58
N ALA A 5 47.52 -13.08 29.39
CA ALA A 5 46.27 -13.08 30.15
C ALA A 5 46.37 -12.00 31.23
N GLY A 6 45.29 -11.68 31.88
CA GLY A 6 45.22 -11.20 33.26
C GLY A 6 44.65 -9.81 33.40
N ALA A 7 43.47 -9.62 33.77
CA ALA A 7 42.66 -9.85 34.98
C ALA A 7 42.78 -8.76 36.04
N ALA A 8 41.65 -8.23 36.37
CA ALA A 8 41.08 -7.92 37.69
C ALA A 8 41.41 -6.62 38.42
N GLY A 9 40.35 -6.06 38.97
CA GLY A 9 40.30 -5.37 40.28
C GLY A 9 39.62 -4.02 40.23
N ALA A 10 38.40 -3.93 40.48
CA ALA A 10 37.60 -3.83 41.71
C ALA A 10 37.43 -2.40 42.24
N ALA A 11 36.17 -2.03 42.31
CA ALA A 11 35.45 -1.37 43.39
C ALA A 11 35.82 0.06 43.85
N GLY A 12 34.79 0.89 43.92
CA GLY A 12 34.77 2.11 44.71
C GLY A 12 33.44 2.86 44.52
N ALA A 13 32.50 2.61 45.41
CA ALA A 13 31.27 3.36 45.56
C ALA A 13 31.55 4.73 46.23
N ALA A 14 30.75 5.73 45.93
CA ALA A 14 30.07 6.56 46.89
C ALA A 14 29.38 7.77 46.27
N ASP A 15 28.09 7.85 46.52
CA ASP A 15 27.27 8.98 47.01
C ASP A 15 27.36 10.38 46.37
N GLY A 16 26.19 10.88 46.07
CA GLY A 16 25.90 12.22 46.50
C GLY A 16 25.16 13.15 45.53
N ALA A 17 23.85 13.33 45.79
CA ALA A 17 23.13 14.57 45.68
C ALA A 17 22.56 15.02 44.34
N ALA A 18 21.23 14.95 44.25
CA ALA A 18 20.38 15.82 43.45
C ALA A 18 20.51 17.29 43.91
N PRO A 19 20.33 18.25 43.03
CA PRO A 19 19.44 19.33 43.42
C PRO A 19 18.38 19.81 42.39
N ASN A 20 17.23 20.02 42.94
CA ASN A 20 16.30 21.18 42.73
C ASN A 20 15.68 21.50 41.38
N ARG A 21 14.38 21.27 41.40
CA ARG A 21 13.34 21.99 40.65
C ARG A 21 13.52 23.51 40.71
N LYS A 22 13.47 24.17 39.58
CA LYS A 22 13.03 25.57 39.52
C LYS A 22 11.86 25.68 38.56
N ALA A 23 10.77 26.18 39.14
CA ALA A 23 9.55 26.64 38.50
C ALA A 23 9.86 27.84 37.59
N TRP A 24 9.21 27.87 36.44
CA TRP A 24 9.07 29.10 35.66
C TRP A 24 7.61 29.54 35.71
N SER A 25 7.47 30.70 36.24
CA SER A 25 6.24 31.45 36.42
C SER A 25 5.70 32.02 35.12
N SER A 26 4.37 32.03 35.03
CA SER A 26 3.51 32.74 34.12
C SER A 26 3.93 34.19 33.83
N VAL A 27 3.96 34.54 32.54
CA VAL A 27 3.86 35.93 32.10
C VAL A 27 2.62 36.05 31.22
N THR A 28 1.66 36.76 31.77
CA THR A 28 0.47 37.27 31.10
C THR A 28 0.85 38.52 30.30
N CYS A 29 0.49 38.59 29.04
CA CYS A 29 0.32 39.83 28.29
C CYS A 29 -1.06 39.83 27.64
N GLY A 30 -1.83 40.85 27.96
CA GLY A 30 -3.19 41.07 27.46
C GLY A 30 -3.19 41.74 26.05
N PRO A 31 -4.36 42.09 25.50
CA PRO A 31 -4.65 42.02 24.09
C PRO A 31 -4.41 43.30 23.33
N ALA A 32 -3.95 43.15 22.07
CA ALA A 32 -4.06 44.23 21.06
C ALA A 32 -4.94 43.69 19.91
N ALA A 33 -5.86 44.59 19.56
CA ALA A 33 -6.95 44.36 18.62
C ALA A 33 -6.51 44.25 17.14
N GLY A 34 -7.27 43.48 16.38
CA GLY A 34 -7.58 43.78 14.97
C GLY A 34 -7.05 42.83 13.92
N GLU A 35 -7.97 42.16 13.39
CA GLU A 35 -8.18 41.63 12.04
C GLU A 35 -8.40 40.13 11.97
N THR A 36 -9.68 39.79 11.78
CA THR A 36 -10.20 38.45 11.50
C THR A 36 -9.90 38.11 10.04
N VAL A 37 -9.06 37.12 9.83
CA VAL A 37 -9.02 36.38 8.55
C VAL A 37 -9.76 35.05 8.80
N GLU A 38 -10.95 34.95 8.23
CA GLU A 38 -11.76 33.74 8.23
C GLU A 38 -11.07 32.66 7.40
N SER A 39 -10.82 31.51 8.00
CA SER A 39 -10.40 30.28 7.32
C SER A 39 -11.62 29.56 6.73
N PRO A 40 -11.58 29.07 5.49
CA PRO A 40 -12.74 28.47 4.81
C PRO A 40 -12.89 26.95 5.05
N THR A 41 -12.72 26.46 6.27
CA THR A 41 -12.82 25.01 6.57
C THR A 41 -14.14 24.56 7.21
N GLY A 42 -15.10 25.48 7.42
CA GLY A 42 -16.39 25.18 8.03
C GLY A 42 -17.50 24.73 7.06
N SER A 43 -17.43 25.08 5.78
CA SER A 43 -18.60 25.00 4.89
C SER A 43 -18.89 23.61 4.32
N HIS A 44 -17.89 22.75 4.14
CA HIS A 44 -18.09 21.45 3.49
C HIS A 44 -18.65 20.38 4.42
N VAL A 45 -18.19 20.35 5.67
CA VAL A 45 -18.72 19.41 6.69
C VAL A 45 -20.14 19.79 7.07
N GLU A 46 -20.42 21.08 7.15
CA GLU A 46 -21.77 21.60 7.43
C GLU A 46 -22.73 21.37 6.27
N TRP A 47 -22.27 21.49 5.03
CA TRP A 47 -23.06 21.16 3.83
C TRP A 47 -23.39 19.66 3.76
N CYS A 48 -22.44 18.77 4.04
CA CYS A 48 -22.69 17.31 4.13
C CYS A 48 -23.67 16.97 5.25
N LYS A 49 -23.55 17.62 6.43
CA LYS A 49 -24.50 17.44 7.54
C LYS A 49 -25.89 17.96 7.19
N GLN A 50 -26.02 19.06 6.50
CA GLN A 50 -27.29 19.62 6.02
C GLN A 50 -27.94 18.76 4.96
N LEU A 51 -27.15 18.15 4.04
CA LEU A 51 -27.67 17.18 3.06
C LEU A 51 -28.19 15.90 3.72
N ILE A 52 -27.47 15.37 4.72
CA ILE A 52 -27.89 14.19 5.48
C ILE A 52 -29.13 14.53 6.32
N ALA A 53 -29.17 15.70 6.98
CA ALA A 53 -30.33 16.14 7.75
C ALA A 53 -31.56 16.42 6.89
N ALA A 54 -31.41 17.01 5.71
CA ALA A 54 -32.49 17.22 4.74
C ALA A 54 -33.06 15.91 4.19
N THR A 55 -32.20 14.91 3.97
CA THR A 55 -32.62 13.59 3.49
C THR A 55 -33.36 12.80 4.56
N ILE A 56 -32.95 12.94 5.84
CA ILE A 56 -33.62 12.29 6.98
C ILE A 56 -34.94 12.99 7.31
N SER A 57 -35.02 14.31 7.22
CA SER A 57 -36.24 15.08 7.54
C SER A 57 -37.35 14.90 6.51
N SER A 58 -37.03 14.63 5.24
CA SER A 58 -38.02 14.33 4.21
C SER A 58 -38.58 12.89 4.29
N GLN A 59 -37.98 12.00 5.04
CA GLN A 59 -38.43 10.61 5.24
C GLN A 59 -39.34 10.41 6.47
N ILE A 60 -39.44 11.38 7.39
CA ILE A 60 -40.21 11.25 8.65
C ILE A 60 -41.68 11.71 8.51
N SER A 61 -42.07 12.33 7.41
CA SER A 61 -43.45 12.84 7.22
C SER A 61 -44.36 11.96 6.35
N GLY A 62 -43.97 10.76 6.02
CA GLY A 62 -44.80 9.80 5.27
C GLY A 62 -45.13 8.55 6.09
N SER A 63 -46.42 8.37 6.43
CA SER A 63 -46.94 7.18 7.11
C SER A 63 -46.64 5.89 6.36
N VAL A 64 -45.98 4.95 7.02
CA VAL A 64 -45.65 3.60 6.54
C VAL A 64 -46.89 2.69 6.67
N PRO A 65 -47.33 1.96 5.66
CA PRO A 65 -48.38 0.93 5.75
C PRO A 65 -47.84 -0.32 6.53
N PRO A 66 -48.72 -1.07 7.25
CA PRO A 66 -48.28 -2.09 8.23
C PRO A 66 -47.83 -3.43 7.69
N ASP A 67 -47.65 -3.62 6.37
CA ASP A 67 -47.40 -4.94 5.79
C ASP A 67 -45.94 -5.33 5.55
N ILE A 68 -44.96 -4.50 6.00
CA ILE A 68 -43.51 -4.79 5.80
C ILE A 68 -42.88 -5.51 7.01
N VAL A 69 -43.58 -5.61 8.15
CA VAL A 69 -42.98 -6.13 9.40
C VAL A 69 -42.91 -7.68 9.46
N ASN A 70 -43.51 -8.42 8.52
CA ASN A 70 -43.59 -9.90 8.58
C ASN A 70 -42.69 -10.66 7.60
N ARG A 71 -41.65 -10.05 7.00
CA ARG A 71 -40.69 -10.76 6.12
C ARG A 71 -39.31 -10.99 6.71
N GLU A 72 -39.04 -10.65 7.95
CA GLU A 72 -37.72 -10.78 8.57
C GLU A 72 -37.37 -12.13 9.20
N ASN A 73 -38.19 -13.16 9.10
CA ASN A 73 -37.96 -14.43 9.77
C ASN A 73 -37.73 -15.66 8.88
N LYS A 74 -37.22 -15.50 7.63
CA LYS A 74 -36.81 -16.65 6.80
C LYS A 74 -35.58 -16.39 5.92
N ALA A 75 -34.47 -15.92 6.48
CA ALA A 75 -33.17 -15.99 5.82
C ALA A 75 -32.04 -16.08 6.85
N GLY A 76 -32.10 -17.10 7.68
CA GLY A 76 -30.97 -17.53 8.49
C GLY A 76 -29.97 -18.33 7.65
N ARG A 77 -29.19 -17.72 6.81
CA ARG A 77 -27.94 -18.28 6.28
C ARG A 77 -26.84 -17.26 6.54
N ARG A 78 -25.98 -17.59 7.52
CA ARG A 78 -24.71 -16.87 7.75
C ARG A 78 -23.81 -17.15 6.54
N PRO A 79 -23.24 -16.11 5.87
CA PRO A 79 -22.19 -16.34 4.88
C PRO A 79 -20.90 -16.75 5.62
N ASP A 80 -20.29 -17.84 5.20
CA ASP A 80 -18.96 -18.27 5.65
C ASP A 80 -17.89 -17.31 5.10
N PHE A 81 -17.33 -16.49 5.98
CA PHE A 81 -16.32 -15.46 5.65
C PHE A 81 -14.86 -15.95 5.68
N MET A 82 -14.62 -17.23 5.42
CA MET A 82 -13.25 -17.71 5.21
C MET A 82 -12.81 -17.75 3.75
N ASN A 83 -13.68 -17.37 2.83
CA ASN A 83 -13.36 -17.26 1.42
C ASN A 83 -13.38 -15.78 1.02
N LEU A 84 -12.19 -15.17 0.95
CA LEU A 84 -12.00 -14.10 -0.04
C LEU A 84 -12.43 -14.67 -1.40
N PRO A 85 -13.09 -13.90 -2.27
CA PRO A 85 -13.50 -14.41 -3.56
C PRO A 85 -12.26 -14.97 -4.25
N ALA A 86 -12.13 -16.32 -4.22
CA ALA A 86 -11.28 -17.02 -5.15
C ALA A 86 -11.63 -16.43 -6.52
N LEU A 87 -10.62 -16.03 -7.29
CA LEU A 87 -10.71 -15.51 -8.63
C LEU A 87 -11.95 -16.06 -9.35
N ARG A 88 -13.07 -15.32 -9.32
CA ARG A 88 -14.29 -15.72 -10.03
C ARG A 88 -14.10 -15.36 -11.49
N TYR A 89 -13.39 -16.22 -12.20
CA TYR A 89 -13.36 -16.16 -13.65
C TYR A 89 -14.56 -16.88 -14.24
N GLY A 90 -15.20 -16.18 -15.16
CA GLY A 90 -16.43 -16.54 -15.83
C GLY A 90 -16.41 -17.88 -16.51
N ALA A 91 -16.91 -18.87 -15.80
CA ALA A 91 -17.71 -19.97 -16.29
C ALA A 91 -18.46 -20.51 -15.10
N GLN A 92 -19.78 -20.32 -15.05
CA GLN A 92 -20.66 -21.12 -14.19
C GLN A 92 -20.63 -22.58 -14.68
N VAL A 93 -19.51 -23.25 -14.44
CA VAL A 93 -19.45 -24.70 -14.48
C VAL A 93 -20.03 -25.16 -13.14
N ARG A 94 -21.15 -25.89 -13.18
CA ARG A 94 -21.64 -26.65 -12.03
C ARG A 94 -20.57 -27.66 -11.66
N MET A 95 -19.62 -27.25 -10.80
CA MET A 95 -18.62 -28.16 -10.25
C MET A 95 -19.30 -29.15 -9.32
N SER A 96 -18.92 -30.43 -9.42
CA SER A 96 -19.21 -31.44 -8.40
C SER A 96 -18.55 -30.98 -7.09
N GLN A 97 -19.22 -31.09 -5.97
CA GLN A 97 -18.90 -30.55 -4.64
C GLN A 97 -17.50 -30.90 -4.07
N ASN A 98 -16.69 -31.72 -4.77
CA ASN A 98 -15.39 -32.22 -4.30
C ASN A 98 -14.20 -31.93 -5.23
N GLN A 99 -14.32 -31.03 -6.19
CA GLN A 99 -13.23 -30.78 -7.15
C GLN A 99 -12.44 -29.53 -6.77
N VAL A 100 -11.11 -29.65 -6.65
CA VAL A 100 -10.19 -28.52 -6.43
C VAL A 100 -10.27 -27.57 -7.61
N PRO A 101 -10.55 -26.28 -7.43
CA PRO A 101 -10.55 -25.30 -8.52
C PRO A 101 -9.11 -25.00 -8.94
N LEU A 102 -8.69 -25.48 -10.10
CA LEU A 102 -7.35 -25.28 -10.63
C LEU A 102 -7.30 -24.02 -11.51
N LEU A 103 -6.18 -23.30 -11.43
CA LEU A 103 -5.85 -22.20 -12.33
C LEU A 103 -5.28 -22.75 -13.66
N PRO A 104 -5.36 -21.99 -14.77
CA PRO A 104 -4.70 -22.38 -16.01
C PRO A 104 -3.20 -22.60 -15.87
N GLY A 105 -2.73 -23.82 -16.09
CA GLY A 105 -1.35 -24.25 -15.89
C GLY A 105 -1.05 -24.86 -14.52
N GLU A 106 -2.02 -24.87 -13.60
CA GLU A 106 -1.89 -25.44 -12.26
C GLU A 106 -2.10 -26.98 -12.30
N THR A 107 -1.26 -27.71 -11.56
CA THR A 107 -1.28 -29.18 -11.51
C THR A 107 -1.27 -29.70 -10.07
N ILE A 108 -2.07 -30.74 -9.82
CA ILE A 108 -2.11 -31.41 -8.51
C ILE A 108 -0.84 -32.24 -8.33
N GLN A 109 -0.16 -32.05 -7.20
CA GLN A 109 1.05 -32.78 -6.83
C GLN A 109 0.75 -33.94 -5.89
N THR A 110 -0.07 -33.74 -4.87
CA THR A 110 -0.49 -34.79 -3.94
C THR A 110 -1.86 -34.46 -3.35
N THR A 111 -2.57 -35.53 -2.96
CA THR A 111 -3.86 -35.42 -2.24
C THR A 111 -3.89 -36.43 -1.12
N VAL A 112 -4.13 -35.95 0.10
CA VAL A 112 -4.20 -36.78 1.31
C VAL A 112 -5.58 -36.62 1.96
N LYS A 113 -6.24 -37.75 2.24
CA LYS A 113 -7.51 -37.80 2.94
C LYS A 113 -7.28 -37.96 4.46
N ASP A 114 -8.33 -37.73 5.22
CA ASP A 114 -8.32 -37.88 6.69
C ASP A 114 -7.29 -37.02 7.42
N VAL A 115 -7.03 -35.81 6.88
CA VAL A 115 -6.22 -34.78 7.50
C VAL A 115 -7.09 -33.92 8.42
N MET A 116 -6.57 -33.59 9.59
CA MET A 116 -7.23 -32.71 10.55
C MET A 116 -6.63 -31.30 10.44
N TYR A 117 -7.43 -30.32 10.07
CA TYR A 117 -7.08 -28.91 10.22
C TYR A 117 -7.35 -28.46 11.67
N ILE A 118 -6.35 -27.90 12.31
CA ILE A 118 -6.44 -27.40 13.69
C ILE A 118 -6.78 -25.91 13.62
N CYS A 119 -8.08 -25.63 13.56
CA CYS A 119 -8.54 -24.25 13.54
C CYS A 119 -8.43 -23.64 14.95
N PRO A 120 -7.71 -22.54 15.15
CA PRO A 120 -7.57 -21.92 16.47
C PRO A 120 -8.90 -21.34 17.02
N PHE A 121 -9.93 -21.26 16.18
CA PHE A 121 -11.21 -20.64 16.51
C PHE A 121 -12.39 -21.60 16.59
N SER A 122 -12.39 -22.67 15.80
CA SER A 122 -13.48 -23.63 15.71
C SER A 122 -13.08 -25.08 16.07
N GLY A 123 -11.84 -25.29 16.49
CA GLY A 123 -11.33 -26.61 16.88
C GLY A 123 -10.92 -27.47 15.67
N LEU A 124 -10.98 -28.80 15.83
CA LEU A 124 -10.54 -29.75 14.82
C LEU A 124 -11.59 -29.89 13.70
N VAL A 125 -11.09 -29.85 12.46
CA VAL A 125 -11.89 -30.02 11.24
C VAL A 125 -11.26 -31.11 10.40
N ASN A 126 -11.98 -32.23 10.17
CA ASN A 126 -11.52 -33.34 9.32
C ASN A 126 -11.79 -33.02 7.84
N GLY A 127 -10.87 -33.42 6.98
CA GLY A 127 -11.05 -33.17 5.55
C GLY A 127 -9.96 -33.77 4.68
N THR A 128 -9.94 -33.33 3.44
CA THR A 128 -8.97 -33.70 2.42
C THR A 128 -8.05 -32.54 2.13
N LEU A 129 -6.75 -32.80 2.13
CA LEU A 129 -5.69 -31.82 1.82
C LEU A 129 -5.14 -32.13 0.43
N THR A 130 -5.18 -31.16 -0.45
CA THR A 130 -4.59 -31.24 -1.79
C THR A 130 -3.52 -30.16 -1.93
N ILE A 131 -2.34 -30.56 -2.39
CA ILE A 131 -1.23 -29.68 -2.72
C ILE A 131 -1.09 -29.63 -4.24
N THR A 132 -1.07 -28.42 -4.78
CA THR A 132 -0.75 -28.17 -6.18
C THR A 132 0.63 -27.49 -6.29
N ASP A 133 1.08 -27.18 -7.48
CA ASP A 133 2.27 -26.37 -7.69
C ASP A 133 2.05 -24.87 -7.40
N TYR A 134 0.81 -24.47 -7.04
CA TYR A 134 0.47 -23.08 -6.68
C TYR A 134 -0.12 -22.93 -5.27
N LYS A 135 -0.95 -23.86 -4.83
CA LYS A 135 -1.68 -23.71 -3.56
C LYS A 135 -1.80 -24.99 -2.74
N LEU A 136 -2.04 -24.78 -1.47
CA LEU A 136 -2.60 -25.77 -0.56
C LEU A 136 -4.10 -25.55 -0.49
N TYR A 137 -4.87 -26.59 -0.78
CA TYR A 137 -6.33 -26.57 -0.74
C TYR A 137 -6.84 -27.64 0.23
N PHE A 138 -7.52 -27.20 1.29
CA PHE A 138 -8.15 -28.09 2.26
C PHE A 138 -9.67 -27.95 2.18
N SER A 139 -10.39 -29.08 2.10
CA SER A 139 -11.84 -29.09 2.10
C SER A 139 -12.39 -30.13 3.07
N SER A 140 -13.40 -29.74 3.84
CA SER A 140 -14.16 -30.63 4.73
C SER A 140 -15.60 -30.74 4.28
N VAL A 141 -16.15 -31.97 4.32
CA VAL A 141 -17.52 -32.30 3.91
C VAL A 141 -18.44 -32.53 5.12
N GLU A 142 -17.90 -32.53 6.34
CA GLU A 142 -18.60 -32.93 7.58
C GLU A 142 -19.59 -31.87 8.13
N ARG A 143 -19.76 -30.72 7.48
CA ARG A 143 -20.64 -29.65 7.92
C ARG A 143 -21.72 -29.36 6.87
N GLU A 144 -22.84 -28.81 7.30
CA GLU A 144 -23.91 -28.34 6.39
C GLU A 144 -23.40 -27.35 5.33
N SER A 145 -22.33 -26.63 5.64
CA SER A 145 -21.54 -25.84 4.69
C SER A 145 -20.12 -26.39 4.62
N PRO A 146 -19.58 -26.73 3.44
CA PRO A 146 -18.22 -27.23 3.32
C PRO A 146 -17.24 -26.14 3.78
N PHE A 147 -16.35 -26.50 4.71
CA PHE A 147 -15.24 -25.63 5.10
C PHE A 147 -14.14 -25.77 4.06
N VAL A 148 -13.67 -24.63 3.54
CA VAL A 148 -12.57 -24.58 2.58
C VAL A 148 -11.49 -23.65 3.10
N LEU A 149 -10.24 -24.13 3.04
CA LEU A 149 -9.06 -23.29 3.27
C LEU A 149 -8.19 -23.33 2.01
N ASP A 150 -7.97 -22.16 1.42
CA ASP A 150 -7.12 -21.95 0.24
C ASP A 150 -5.92 -21.10 0.65
N VAL A 151 -4.70 -21.60 0.42
CA VAL A 151 -3.44 -20.93 0.78
C VAL A 151 -2.50 -21.01 -0.41
N ASN A 152 -2.22 -19.90 -1.09
CA ASN A 152 -1.20 -19.91 -2.12
C ASN A 152 0.18 -20.20 -1.51
N LEU A 153 1.01 -20.97 -2.21
CA LEU A 153 2.29 -21.45 -1.65
C LEU A 153 3.32 -20.31 -1.54
N GLY A 154 3.21 -19.27 -2.35
CA GLY A 154 4.11 -18.10 -2.30
C GLY A 154 4.04 -17.33 -0.98
N VAL A 155 2.93 -17.44 -0.24
CA VAL A 155 2.76 -16.79 1.07
C VAL A 155 3.48 -17.53 2.19
N ILE A 156 3.88 -18.80 1.99
CA ILE A 156 4.55 -19.59 3.01
C ILE A 156 5.98 -19.08 3.23
N SER A 157 6.31 -18.79 4.48
CA SER A 157 7.65 -18.38 4.89
C SER A 157 8.51 -19.56 5.34
N ARG A 158 7.91 -20.49 6.10
CA ARG A 158 8.57 -21.73 6.57
C ARG A 158 7.55 -22.80 6.93
N LEU A 159 8.03 -24.04 6.96
CA LEU A 159 7.31 -25.22 7.37
C LEU A 159 7.87 -25.71 8.70
N GLU A 160 7.02 -25.97 9.69
CA GLU A 160 7.42 -26.47 10.99
C GLU A 160 6.71 -27.78 11.32
N THR A 161 7.46 -28.83 11.62
CA THR A 161 6.90 -30.06 12.16
C THR A 161 6.55 -29.86 13.62
N ILE A 162 5.30 -30.12 13.98
CA ILE A 162 4.77 -29.97 15.34
C ILE A 162 4.28 -31.30 15.88
N SER A 163 4.25 -31.45 17.21
CA SER A 163 3.59 -32.56 17.88
C SER A 163 2.22 -32.10 18.36
N VAL A 164 1.18 -32.84 17.98
CA VAL A 164 -0.21 -32.54 18.32
C VAL A 164 -0.74 -33.64 19.19
N SER A 165 -1.19 -33.33 20.40
CA SER A 165 -1.89 -34.27 21.28
C SER A 165 -3.37 -34.28 20.97
N THR A 166 -3.85 -35.38 20.38
CA THR A 166 -5.28 -35.61 20.12
C THR A 166 -5.70 -36.88 20.86
N GLN A 167 -6.69 -36.78 21.74
CA GLN A 167 -7.29 -37.90 22.48
C GLN A 167 -6.30 -38.80 23.27
N GLY A 168 -5.16 -38.21 23.71
CA GLY A 168 -4.14 -38.92 24.48
C GLY A 168 -3.02 -39.55 23.65
N GLU A 169 -3.09 -39.48 22.34
CA GLU A 169 -2.02 -39.88 21.42
C GLU A 169 -1.30 -38.67 20.86
N ASN A 170 0.02 -38.76 20.78
CA ASN A 170 0.85 -37.73 20.14
C ASN A 170 0.99 -38.06 18.66
N THR A 171 0.39 -37.25 17.81
CA THR A 171 0.50 -37.35 16.35
C THR A 171 1.43 -36.27 15.81
N LYS A 172 2.11 -36.56 14.71
CA LYS A 172 2.89 -35.56 13.99
C LYS A 172 1.97 -34.61 13.24
N GLY A 173 2.30 -33.36 13.24
CA GLY A 173 1.56 -32.34 12.52
C GLY A 173 2.51 -31.38 11.79
N LEU A 174 1.92 -30.48 11.04
CA LEU A 174 2.59 -29.47 10.25
C LEU A 174 1.99 -28.10 10.55
N GLU A 175 2.85 -27.12 10.80
CA GLU A 175 2.49 -25.71 10.86
C GLU A 175 3.10 -24.95 9.67
N LEU A 176 2.25 -24.20 8.97
CA LEU A 176 2.66 -23.29 7.89
C LEU A 176 2.79 -21.90 8.47
N VAL A 177 3.99 -21.38 8.61
CA VAL A 177 4.18 -19.98 9.01
C VAL A 177 4.12 -19.11 7.76
N CYS A 178 3.09 -18.25 7.68
CA CYS A 178 2.83 -17.46 6.49
C CYS A 178 3.29 -16.00 6.65
N LYS A 179 3.63 -15.37 5.52
CA LYS A 179 4.01 -13.95 5.41
C LYS A 179 2.82 -13.01 5.64
N ASP A 180 1.59 -13.50 5.42
CA ASP A 180 0.33 -12.77 5.58
C ASP A 180 -0.27 -12.86 7.01
N LEU A 181 0.59 -13.12 8.01
CA LEU A 181 0.29 -13.12 9.45
C LEU A 181 -0.50 -14.32 9.97
N ARG A 182 -0.93 -15.27 9.14
CA ARG A 182 -1.58 -16.52 9.60
C ARG A 182 -0.57 -17.65 9.77
N SER A 183 -0.97 -18.67 10.54
CA SER A 183 -0.20 -19.90 10.72
C SER A 183 -1.16 -21.11 10.77
N PRO A 184 -1.62 -21.64 9.63
CA PRO A 184 -2.43 -22.84 9.58
C PRO A 184 -1.69 -24.07 10.10
N ARG A 185 -2.41 -24.93 10.87
CA ARG A 185 -1.88 -26.15 11.47
C ARG A 185 -2.68 -27.35 11.04
N PHE A 186 -1.98 -28.44 10.71
CA PHE A 186 -2.57 -29.70 10.30
C PHE A 186 -2.00 -30.84 11.13
N ALA A 187 -2.83 -31.91 11.37
CA ALA A 187 -2.39 -33.16 11.95
C ALA A 187 -2.83 -34.32 11.05
N TYR A 188 -2.06 -35.38 11.06
CA TYR A 188 -2.31 -36.57 10.23
C TYR A 188 -2.71 -37.75 11.11
N LYS A 189 -3.72 -38.52 10.68
CA LYS A 189 -4.15 -39.72 11.37
C LYS A 189 -3.18 -40.89 11.18
N THR A 190 -2.44 -40.89 10.08
CA THR A 190 -1.45 -41.92 9.76
C THR A 190 -0.09 -41.29 9.53
N GLU A 191 0.97 -41.90 10.06
CA GLU A 191 2.35 -41.38 9.91
C GLU A 191 2.87 -41.45 8.47
N ASP A 192 2.32 -42.33 7.64
CA ASP A 192 2.79 -42.60 6.26
C ASP A 192 2.53 -41.43 5.29
N SER A 193 1.54 -40.61 5.56
CA SER A 193 1.17 -39.47 4.68
C SER A 193 1.97 -38.21 4.91
N HIS A 194 2.69 -38.09 6.02
CA HIS A 194 3.37 -36.88 6.42
C HIS A 194 4.59 -36.51 5.54
N PRO A 195 5.47 -37.44 5.17
CA PRO A 195 6.65 -37.13 4.37
C PRO A 195 6.30 -36.58 2.99
N ASP A 196 5.34 -37.16 2.30
CA ASP A 196 4.94 -36.79 0.94
C ASP A 196 4.35 -35.37 0.89
N VAL A 197 3.56 -34.99 1.90
CA VAL A 197 2.99 -33.63 1.99
C VAL A 197 4.07 -32.60 2.26
N VAL A 198 4.97 -32.85 3.21
CA VAL A 198 6.06 -31.93 3.56
C VAL A 198 7.01 -31.74 2.38
N GLU A 199 7.34 -32.82 1.67
CA GLU A 199 8.21 -32.78 0.50
C GLU A 199 7.56 -31.97 -0.64
N ALA A 200 6.28 -32.25 -0.95
CA ALA A 200 5.53 -31.52 -1.98
C ALA A 200 5.43 -30.02 -1.64
N LEU A 201 5.12 -29.68 -0.37
CA LEU A 201 5.07 -28.30 0.08
C LEU A 201 6.44 -27.62 0.03
N ALA A 202 7.49 -28.24 0.55
CA ALA A 202 8.84 -27.66 0.51
C ALA A 202 9.28 -27.36 -0.92
N LYS A 203 9.05 -28.31 -1.82
CA LYS A 203 9.43 -28.19 -3.22
C LYS A 203 8.70 -27.06 -3.96
N HIS A 204 7.40 -26.92 -3.74
CA HIS A 204 6.56 -25.97 -4.49
C HIS A 204 6.33 -24.63 -3.78
N ALA A 205 6.50 -24.56 -2.44
CA ALA A 205 6.54 -23.29 -1.72
C ALA A 205 7.89 -22.56 -1.90
N PHE A 206 8.97 -23.33 -2.09
CA PHE A 206 10.33 -22.81 -2.25
C PHE A 206 10.98 -23.27 -3.56
N PRO A 207 10.35 -23.01 -4.72
CA PRO A 207 10.78 -23.56 -5.99
C PRO A 207 12.20 -23.17 -6.38
N LEU A 208 12.66 -21.97 -6.05
CA LEU A 208 14.02 -21.53 -6.36
C LEU A 208 15.09 -22.33 -5.62
N SER A 209 14.82 -22.72 -4.37
CA SER A 209 15.70 -23.60 -3.57
C SER A 209 15.76 -25.02 -4.13
N HIS A 210 14.79 -25.40 -4.96
CA HIS A 210 14.70 -26.73 -5.61
C HIS A 210 14.92 -26.68 -7.14
N SER A 211 15.47 -25.59 -7.66
CA SER A 211 15.73 -25.37 -9.09
C SER A 211 14.49 -25.48 -9.98
N LEU A 212 13.32 -25.11 -9.44
CA LEU A 212 12.05 -25.01 -10.15
C LEU A 212 11.73 -23.55 -10.50
N PRO A 213 10.95 -23.32 -11.56
CA PRO A 213 10.46 -21.98 -11.87
C PRO A 213 9.40 -21.52 -10.83
N LEU A 214 9.30 -20.21 -10.64
CA LEU A 214 8.17 -19.60 -9.94
C LEU A 214 6.87 -19.84 -10.72
N PHE A 215 5.74 -20.01 -10.02
CA PHE A 215 4.48 -20.36 -10.68
C PHE A 215 4.02 -19.36 -11.75
N ALA A 216 4.38 -18.08 -11.62
CA ALA A 216 4.08 -17.07 -12.62
C ALA A 216 4.53 -17.47 -14.05
N PHE A 217 5.60 -18.25 -14.20
CA PHE A 217 6.07 -18.77 -15.50
C PHE A 217 5.26 -19.97 -16.02
N LEU A 218 4.46 -20.59 -15.16
CA LEU A 218 3.56 -21.71 -15.50
C LEU A 218 2.12 -21.25 -15.73
N TYR A 219 1.73 -20.10 -15.18
CA TYR A 219 0.38 -19.55 -15.27
C TYR A 219 0.05 -19.12 -16.69
N LYS A 220 -1.05 -19.63 -17.25
CA LYS A 220 -1.41 -19.50 -18.69
C LYS A 220 -2.76 -18.80 -18.91
N GLU A 221 -3.18 -17.94 -18.00
CA GLU A 221 -4.40 -17.14 -18.19
C GLU A 221 -4.20 -16.05 -19.24
N GLN A 222 -5.25 -15.80 -20.02
CA GLN A 222 -5.29 -14.71 -20.99
C GLN A 222 -6.35 -13.69 -20.60
N PHE A 223 -5.91 -12.49 -20.28
CA PHE A 223 -6.79 -11.39 -19.95
C PHE A 223 -7.05 -10.51 -21.18
N PRO A 224 -8.26 -9.87 -21.26
CA PRO A 224 -8.56 -8.97 -22.37
C PRO A 224 -7.71 -7.70 -22.36
N VAL A 225 -7.10 -7.35 -21.24
CA VAL A 225 -6.23 -6.18 -21.10
C VAL A 225 -4.79 -6.65 -20.82
N ASP A 226 -3.84 -6.13 -21.56
CA ASP A 226 -2.41 -6.36 -21.33
C ASP A 226 -1.88 -5.35 -20.31
N GLY A 227 -1.71 -5.79 -19.07
CA GLY A 227 -1.24 -4.95 -17.97
C GLY A 227 0.21 -4.49 -18.09
N TRP A 228 1.05 -5.18 -18.89
CA TRP A 228 2.42 -4.73 -19.14
C TRP A 228 2.49 -3.40 -19.92
N LYS A 229 1.41 -3.02 -20.60
CA LYS A 229 1.29 -1.74 -21.32
C LYS A 229 0.81 -0.57 -20.46
N VAL A 230 0.59 -0.77 -19.16
CA VAL A 230 0.14 0.29 -18.25
C VAL A 230 1.19 1.39 -18.12
N TYR A 231 2.47 1.02 -18.08
CA TYR A 231 3.59 1.94 -17.87
C TYR A 231 4.54 1.98 -19.08
N ASP A 232 4.74 3.19 -19.58
CA ASP A 232 5.80 3.55 -20.52
C ASP A 232 6.56 4.74 -19.91
N PRO A 233 7.86 4.62 -19.60
CA PRO A 233 8.61 5.69 -18.91
C PRO A 233 8.66 6.98 -19.74
N THR A 234 8.78 6.89 -21.06
CA THR A 234 8.81 8.07 -21.92
C THR A 234 7.47 8.77 -21.96
N ALA A 235 6.37 8.03 -22.04
CA ALA A 235 5.02 8.59 -22.00
C ALA A 235 4.75 9.27 -20.66
N GLU A 236 5.16 8.68 -19.55
CA GLU A 236 4.98 9.25 -18.21
C GLU A 236 5.77 10.54 -18.01
N TYR A 237 7.04 10.60 -18.43
CA TYR A 237 7.80 11.84 -18.35
C TYR A 237 7.26 12.92 -19.30
N ARG A 238 6.73 12.55 -20.46
CA ARG A 238 6.04 13.50 -21.35
C ARG A 238 4.76 14.05 -20.74
N ARG A 239 3.99 13.24 -20.02
CA ARG A 239 2.83 13.71 -19.25
C ARG A 239 3.20 14.81 -18.26
N GLN A 240 4.37 14.69 -17.65
CA GLN A 240 4.94 15.72 -16.74
C GLN A 240 5.54 16.93 -17.45
N GLY A 241 5.46 17.03 -18.79
CA GLY A 241 6.02 18.13 -19.56
C GLY A 241 7.50 18.01 -19.91
N LEU A 242 8.06 16.80 -19.85
CA LEU A 242 9.47 16.53 -20.13
C LEU A 242 9.65 15.85 -21.49
N PRO A 243 10.78 16.07 -22.23
CA PRO A 243 11.91 16.94 -21.87
C PRO A 243 11.55 18.43 -21.95
N ASN A 244 12.34 19.26 -21.28
CA ASN A 244 12.25 20.73 -21.33
C ASN A 244 13.66 21.37 -21.46
N GLU A 245 13.78 22.66 -21.26
CA GLU A 245 15.07 23.35 -21.40
C GLU A 245 16.13 22.86 -20.38
N SER A 246 15.69 22.49 -19.17
CA SER A 246 16.57 22.10 -18.06
C SER A 246 16.76 20.60 -17.92
N TRP A 247 15.81 19.80 -18.41
CA TRP A 247 15.78 18.35 -18.18
C TRP A 247 15.61 17.56 -19.48
N THR A 248 16.40 16.49 -19.62
CA THR A 248 16.37 15.60 -20.79
C THR A 248 16.08 14.15 -20.40
N ILE A 249 15.37 13.44 -21.30
CA ILE A 249 15.14 12.00 -21.18
C ILE A 249 16.37 11.31 -21.79
N SER A 250 17.19 10.68 -20.95
CA SER A 250 18.46 10.06 -21.32
C SER A 250 18.37 8.54 -21.38
N LYS A 251 19.07 7.96 -22.34
CA LYS A 251 19.28 6.51 -22.49
C LYS A 251 20.69 6.06 -22.02
N ILE A 252 21.37 6.88 -21.22
CA ILE A 252 22.72 6.57 -20.73
C ILE A 252 22.79 5.24 -19.98
N ASN A 253 21.68 4.79 -19.40
CA ASN A 253 21.58 3.51 -18.71
C ASN A 253 20.90 2.41 -19.55
N SER A 254 20.76 2.56 -20.85
CA SER A 254 20.03 1.60 -21.70
C SER A 254 20.61 0.18 -21.70
N SER A 255 21.89 0.02 -21.39
CA SER A 255 22.58 -1.26 -21.19
C SER A 255 22.75 -1.67 -19.72
N TYR A 256 22.23 -0.87 -18.77
CA TYR A 256 22.39 -1.02 -17.32
C TYR A 256 23.86 -0.94 -16.81
N GLU A 257 24.80 -0.55 -17.68
CA GLU A 257 26.22 -0.44 -17.31
C GLU A 257 26.52 0.70 -16.33
N LEU A 258 25.75 1.80 -16.40
CA LEU A 258 25.90 2.90 -15.45
C LEU A 258 25.44 2.49 -14.05
N CYS A 259 24.26 1.85 -13.97
CA CYS A 259 23.63 1.41 -12.72
C CYS A 259 22.67 0.25 -13.02
N ASP A 260 23.01 -0.95 -12.56
CA ASP A 260 22.26 -2.19 -12.74
C ASP A 260 20.90 -2.21 -12.03
N THR A 261 20.73 -1.35 -11.01
CA THR A 261 19.50 -1.25 -10.21
C THR A 261 18.59 -0.09 -10.61
N TYR A 262 19.01 0.74 -11.58
CA TYR A 262 18.20 1.83 -12.12
C TYR A 262 17.52 1.41 -13.44
N PRO A 263 16.42 2.09 -13.83
CA PRO A 263 15.79 1.85 -15.11
C PRO A 263 16.69 2.25 -16.28
N SER A 264 16.39 1.68 -17.44
CA SER A 264 17.10 1.97 -18.70
C SER A 264 16.91 3.42 -19.18
N VAL A 265 15.81 4.05 -18.79
CA VAL A 265 15.47 5.45 -19.13
C VAL A 265 15.54 6.30 -17.87
N LEU A 266 16.35 7.35 -17.91
CA LEU A 266 16.55 8.29 -16.81
C LEU A 266 16.24 9.73 -17.25
N VAL A 267 15.78 10.56 -16.34
CA VAL A 267 15.67 12.00 -16.56
C VAL A 267 16.75 12.73 -15.75
N ILE A 268 17.60 13.41 -16.44
CA ILE A 268 18.79 14.11 -15.92
C ILE A 268 18.83 15.56 -16.43
N PRO A 269 19.62 16.43 -15.81
CA PRO A 269 19.81 17.78 -16.32
C PRO A 269 20.40 17.80 -17.73
N THR A 270 19.96 18.75 -18.57
CA THR A 270 20.42 18.87 -19.97
C THR A 270 21.89 19.26 -20.06
N ASN A 271 22.38 20.11 -19.14
CA ASN A 271 23.71 20.72 -19.18
C ASN A 271 24.78 19.89 -18.44
N ILE A 272 24.79 18.56 -18.62
CA ILE A 272 25.77 17.66 -18.04
C ILE A 272 26.28 16.69 -19.09
N THR A 273 27.57 16.33 -19.03
CA THR A 273 28.15 15.36 -19.93
C THR A 273 28.02 13.93 -19.40
N ASP A 274 28.00 12.95 -20.29
CA ASP A 274 27.99 11.53 -19.91
C ASP A 274 29.20 11.16 -19.03
N GLU A 275 30.36 11.79 -19.28
CA GLU A 275 31.56 11.57 -18.47
C GLU A 275 31.38 12.08 -17.04
N ASP A 276 30.80 13.28 -16.87
CA ASP A 276 30.50 13.81 -15.53
C ASP A 276 29.50 12.91 -14.80
N ILE A 277 28.48 12.38 -15.49
CA ILE A 277 27.51 11.43 -14.93
C ILE A 277 28.21 10.17 -14.43
N ARG A 278 29.14 9.59 -15.20
CA ARG A 278 29.91 8.42 -14.76
C ARG A 278 30.75 8.70 -13.52
N ARG A 279 31.34 9.91 -13.43
CA ARG A 279 32.10 10.34 -12.24
C ARG A 279 31.20 10.51 -11.03
N VAL A 280 30.00 11.09 -11.19
CA VAL A 280 28.98 11.17 -10.12
C VAL A 280 28.59 9.77 -9.67
N ALA A 281 28.39 8.83 -10.59
CA ALA A 281 28.01 7.45 -10.27
C ALA A 281 29.03 6.75 -9.33
N VAL A 282 30.32 6.98 -9.55
CA VAL A 282 31.39 6.43 -8.69
C VAL A 282 31.31 6.99 -7.26
N PHE A 283 30.76 8.19 -7.07
CA PHE A 283 30.64 8.83 -5.76
C PHE A 283 29.31 8.54 -5.05
N ARG A 284 28.35 7.92 -5.70
CA ARG A 284 27.08 7.51 -5.10
C ARG A 284 27.01 6.01 -4.86
N ALA A 285 26.49 5.61 -3.70
CA ALA A 285 26.35 4.21 -3.34
C ALA A 285 25.58 3.45 -4.43
N LYS A 286 26.07 2.28 -4.82
CA LYS A 286 25.44 1.47 -5.89
C LYS A 286 25.29 2.20 -7.23
N HIS A 287 26.09 3.23 -7.48
CA HIS A 287 26.05 4.07 -8.69
C HIS A 287 24.70 4.76 -8.94
N ARG A 288 23.86 4.90 -7.87
CA ARG A 288 22.52 5.45 -7.96
C ARG A 288 22.58 6.97 -7.88
N ILE A 289 22.80 7.59 -9.05
CA ILE A 289 22.95 9.04 -9.22
C ILE A 289 21.65 9.79 -8.94
N PRO A 290 21.71 11.12 -8.65
CA PRO A 290 20.52 11.96 -8.59
C PRO A 290 19.79 11.99 -9.94
N VAL A 291 18.53 11.58 -9.96
CA VAL A 291 17.67 11.58 -11.14
C VAL A 291 16.28 12.09 -10.78
N LEU A 292 15.59 12.70 -11.75
CA LEU A 292 14.27 13.25 -11.55
C LEU A 292 13.23 12.13 -11.44
N SER A 293 12.37 12.21 -10.41
CA SER A 293 11.16 11.42 -10.27
C SER A 293 9.91 12.17 -10.74
N TRP A 294 9.78 13.43 -10.34
CA TRP A 294 8.60 14.26 -10.62
C TRP A 294 8.95 15.74 -10.69
N ILE A 295 8.21 16.49 -11.51
CA ILE A 295 8.35 17.93 -11.66
C ILE A 295 7.02 18.62 -11.43
N HIS A 296 7.02 19.67 -10.64
CA HIS A 296 5.85 20.47 -10.35
C HIS A 296 5.43 21.27 -11.61
N PRO A 297 4.17 21.19 -12.06
CA PRO A 297 3.74 21.76 -13.34
C PRO A 297 3.87 23.27 -13.40
N GLU A 298 3.67 23.99 -12.29
CA GLU A 298 3.71 25.46 -12.27
C GLU A 298 5.09 25.99 -11.89
N SER A 299 5.67 25.52 -10.77
CA SER A 299 6.93 26.07 -10.25
C SER A 299 8.17 25.50 -10.90
N GLN A 300 8.07 24.34 -11.57
CA GLN A 300 9.18 23.55 -12.09
C GLN A 300 10.14 23.03 -11.00
N ALA A 301 9.75 23.09 -9.73
CA ALA A 301 10.45 22.44 -8.65
C ALA A 301 10.36 20.92 -8.79
N THR A 302 11.41 20.19 -8.43
CA THR A 302 11.52 18.76 -8.73
C THR A 302 11.69 17.90 -7.49
N ILE A 303 11.16 16.68 -7.54
CA ILE A 303 11.57 15.56 -6.69
C ILE A 303 12.67 14.81 -7.43
N VAL A 304 13.84 14.80 -6.85
CA VAL A 304 15.02 14.06 -7.31
C VAL A 304 15.30 12.94 -6.31
N ARG A 305 15.66 11.76 -6.78
CA ARG A 305 16.04 10.63 -5.92
C ARG A 305 17.43 10.12 -6.23
N CYS A 306 18.12 9.61 -5.21
CA CYS A 306 19.47 9.01 -5.33
C CYS A 306 19.78 8.09 -4.15
N SER A 307 21.03 7.66 -4.06
CA SER A 307 21.65 7.05 -2.88
C SER A 307 22.56 8.02 -2.14
N GLN A 308 23.04 7.60 -0.97
CA GLN A 308 24.01 8.36 -0.17
C GLN A 308 25.33 8.61 -0.93
N PRO A 309 26.02 9.74 -0.69
CA PRO A 309 27.37 9.96 -1.19
C PRO A 309 28.39 9.12 -0.42
N LEU A 310 29.47 8.72 -1.11
CA LEU A 310 30.54 7.90 -0.55
C LEU A 310 31.66 8.77 0.04
N VAL A 311 31.29 9.56 1.04
CA VAL A 311 32.19 10.50 1.73
C VAL A 311 33.27 9.77 2.54
N GLY A 312 32.87 8.74 3.25
CA GLY A 312 33.77 7.95 4.08
C GLY A 312 34.41 8.68 5.27
N PRO A 313 35.25 8.02 6.04
CA PRO A 313 35.92 8.61 7.20
C PRO A 313 36.98 9.65 6.84
N SER A 314 37.44 9.66 5.58
CA SER A 314 38.43 10.61 5.05
C SER A 314 37.83 11.90 4.47
N ASP A 315 36.53 12.12 4.63
CA ASP A 315 35.81 13.28 4.10
C ASP A 315 36.03 13.52 2.59
N ARG A 316 35.96 12.43 1.81
CA ARG A 316 36.06 12.51 0.36
C ARG A 316 34.97 13.41 -0.21
N ARG A 317 35.32 14.16 -1.24
CA ARG A 317 34.40 15.02 -1.99
C ARG A 317 34.49 14.74 -3.48
N SER A 318 33.44 15.06 -4.22
CA SER A 318 33.37 15.04 -5.67
C SER A 318 32.87 16.38 -6.18
N LYS A 319 33.74 17.07 -6.93
CA LYS A 319 33.36 18.34 -7.57
C LYS A 319 32.29 18.14 -8.63
N GLU A 320 32.28 17.00 -9.25
CA GLU A 320 31.29 16.61 -10.26
C GLU A 320 29.91 16.43 -9.60
N ASP A 321 29.83 15.78 -8.43
CA ASP A 321 28.60 15.62 -7.67
C ASP A 321 28.09 16.95 -7.13
N GLU A 322 28.99 17.80 -6.58
CA GLU A 322 28.67 19.16 -6.13
C GLU A 322 28.09 20.01 -7.28
N ARG A 323 28.73 19.95 -8.45
CA ARG A 323 28.25 20.62 -9.67
C ARG A 323 26.91 20.07 -10.14
N PHE A 324 26.73 18.76 -10.05
CA PHE A 324 25.47 18.10 -10.46
C PHE A 324 24.29 18.59 -9.64
N LEU A 325 24.42 18.65 -8.30
CA LEU A 325 23.40 19.21 -7.43
C LEU A 325 23.20 20.72 -7.65
N GLN A 326 24.26 21.45 -7.98
CA GLN A 326 24.13 22.87 -8.36
C GLN A 326 23.29 23.05 -9.64
N ILE A 327 23.51 22.22 -10.66
CA ILE A 327 22.73 22.27 -11.91
C ILE A 327 21.25 21.94 -11.63
N ILE A 328 20.98 20.96 -10.76
CA ILE A 328 19.61 20.64 -10.34
C ILE A 328 18.95 21.83 -9.64
N MET A 329 19.67 22.49 -8.77
CA MET A 329 19.19 23.70 -8.08
C MET A 329 18.89 24.84 -9.08
N ASP A 330 19.79 25.07 -10.02
CA ASP A 330 19.68 26.15 -11.03
C ASP A 330 18.56 25.87 -12.06
N ALA A 331 18.16 24.61 -12.24
CA ALA A 331 17.02 24.23 -13.07
C ALA A 331 15.67 24.75 -12.53
N ASN A 332 15.61 25.16 -11.27
CA ASN A 332 14.44 25.78 -10.66
C ASN A 332 14.66 27.29 -10.52
N ALA A 333 14.08 28.10 -11.43
CA ALA A 333 14.20 29.53 -11.41
C ALA A 333 13.52 30.23 -10.21
N GLN A 334 12.64 29.53 -9.51
CA GLN A 334 11.84 30.08 -8.40
C GLN A 334 12.57 30.05 -7.06
N SER A 335 13.60 29.24 -6.91
CA SER A 335 14.34 29.13 -5.66
C SER A 335 15.82 28.84 -5.91
N HIS A 336 16.69 29.60 -5.30
CA HIS A 336 18.14 29.38 -5.31
C HIS A 336 18.61 28.46 -4.17
N LYS A 337 17.73 27.64 -3.64
CA LYS A 337 17.99 26.65 -2.59
C LYS A 337 17.60 25.25 -3.05
N LEU A 338 18.27 24.27 -2.49
CA LEU A 338 17.95 22.85 -2.66
C LEU A 338 17.80 22.23 -1.27
N THR A 339 16.76 21.44 -1.05
CA THR A 339 16.59 20.70 0.21
C THR A 339 16.88 19.24 -0.03
N ILE A 340 17.77 18.67 0.77
CA ILE A 340 18.01 17.22 0.82
C ILE A 340 17.27 16.64 2.01
N PHE A 341 16.40 15.67 1.75
CA PHE A 341 15.78 14.83 2.77
C PHE A 341 16.49 13.48 2.80
N ASP A 342 17.36 13.30 3.79
CA ASP A 342 17.92 12.01 4.12
C ASP A 342 16.94 11.25 5.02
N ALA A 343 16.41 10.15 4.52
CA ALA A 343 15.42 9.36 5.26
C ALA A 343 15.96 8.75 6.57
N ARG A 344 17.28 8.63 6.68
CA ARG A 344 17.94 7.97 7.82
C ARG A 344 17.85 8.79 9.11
N GLN A 345 18.10 8.10 10.21
CA GLN A 345 18.45 8.75 11.47
C GLN A 345 19.84 9.37 11.35
N GLY A 346 20.01 10.59 11.85
CA GLY A 346 21.28 11.32 11.77
C GLY A 346 22.46 10.52 12.34
N SER A 347 22.26 9.85 13.48
CA SER A 347 23.27 8.97 14.10
C SER A 347 23.67 7.78 13.21
N VAL A 348 22.72 7.21 12.48
CA VAL A 348 22.95 6.12 11.52
C VAL A 348 23.73 6.62 10.30
N ALA A 349 23.43 7.82 9.81
CA ALA A 349 24.17 8.45 8.72
C ALA A 349 25.65 8.66 9.08
N VAL A 350 25.93 9.12 10.30
CA VAL A 350 27.29 9.22 10.85
C VAL A 350 27.98 7.85 10.93
N THR A 351 27.26 6.82 11.39
CA THR A 351 27.80 5.45 11.43
C THR A 351 28.09 4.92 10.02
N ASN A 352 27.22 5.22 9.04
CA ASN A 352 27.46 4.83 7.65
C ASN A 352 28.69 5.55 7.06
N LYS A 353 28.93 6.80 7.44
CA LYS A 353 30.13 7.54 7.04
C LYS A 353 31.41 6.82 7.50
N ALA A 354 31.42 6.24 8.69
CA ALA A 354 32.56 5.44 9.17
C ALA A 354 32.78 4.13 8.37
N LYS A 355 31.77 3.73 7.55
CA LYS A 355 31.79 2.53 6.69
C LYS A 355 31.74 2.90 5.18
N ASP A 356 32.45 3.94 4.79
CA ASP A 356 32.53 4.46 3.42
C ASP A 356 31.23 5.04 2.82
N GLY A 357 30.14 5.17 3.59
CA GLY A 357 28.95 5.94 3.21
C GLY A 357 29.09 7.43 3.56
N GLY A 358 27.99 8.10 3.79
CA GLY A 358 28.00 9.48 4.29
C GLY A 358 26.75 10.27 3.96
N PHE A 359 26.91 11.58 4.02
CA PHE A 359 25.88 12.57 3.72
C PHE A 359 26.55 13.86 3.24
N GLU A 360 25.79 14.74 2.61
CA GLU A 360 26.23 15.99 2.03
C GLU A 360 26.58 16.99 3.14
N SER A 361 27.83 17.51 3.09
CA SER A 361 28.30 18.53 4.03
C SER A 361 28.00 19.95 3.53
N GLU A 362 27.45 20.79 4.37
CA GLU A 362 27.20 22.21 4.06
C GLU A 362 28.45 22.95 3.57
N SER A 363 29.63 22.51 4.01
CA SER A 363 30.92 23.08 3.57
C SER A 363 31.23 22.87 2.09
N PHE A 364 30.66 21.83 1.47
CA PHE A 364 30.89 21.45 0.08
C PHE A 364 29.68 21.67 -0.81
N TYR A 365 28.50 21.77 -0.24
CA TYR A 365 27.22 21.96 -0.93
C TYR A 365 26.56 23.26 -0.46
N PRO A 366 27.04 24.43 -0.94
CA PRO A 366 26.48 25.74 -0.55
C PRO A 366 25.02 25.86 -1.04
N ASN A 367 24.18 26.49 -0.26
CA ASN A 367 22.74 26.68 -0.49
C ASN A 367 21.91 25.37 -0.46
N VAL A 368 22.49 24.28 0.04
CA VAL A 368 21.79 23.02 0.27
C VAL A 368 21.43 22.90 1.75
N GLU A 369 20.17 22.67 2.04
CA GLU A 369 19.64 22.38 3.38
C GLU A 369 19.51 20.87 3.54
N LEU A 370 20.23 20.26 4.48
CA LEU A 370 20.14 18.82 4.78
C LEU A 370 19.24 18.57 5.98
N ASN A 371 18.22 17.72 5.79
CA ASN A 371 17.27 17.31 6.83
C ASN A 371 17.22 15.80 6.97
N PHE A 372 17.46 15.28 8.17
CA PHE A 372 17.24 13.87 8.52
C PHE A 372 15.79 13.65 8.90
N LEU A 373 15.16 12.57 8.38
CA LEU A 373 13.76 12.25 8.65
C LEU A 373 13.57 11.21 9.76
N GLU A 374 14.66 10.73 10.35
CA GLU A 374 14.69 9.83 11.51
C GLU A 374 13.90 8.50 11.31
N ILE A 375 13.79 8.02 10.06
CA ILE A 375 13.11 6.77 9.73
C ILE A 375 14.06 5.59 9.94
N PRO A 376 13.70 4.60 10.78
CA PRO A 376 14.53 3.42 11.03
C PRO A 376 14.77 2.57 9.78
N ASN A 377 15.72 1.65 9.89
CA ASN A 377 16.13 0.77 8.79
C ASN A 377 15.21 -0.47 8.62
N ILE A 378 15.49 -1.26 7.60
CA ILE A 378 14.72 -2.47 7.24
C ILE A 378 14.61 -3.49 8.37
N HIS A 379 15.63 -3.61 9.24
CA HIS A 379 15.63 -4.58 10.33
C HIS A 379 14.62 -4.23 11.42
N VAL A 380 14.51 -2.94 11.74
CA VAL A 380 13.52 -2.42 12.69
C VAL A 380 12.10 -2.63 12.15
N MET A 381 11.87 -2.37 10.86
CA MET A 381 10.56 -2.55 10.23
C MET A 381 10.13 -4.03 10.19
N ARG A 382 11.06 -4.94 9.93
CA ARG A 382 10.82 -6.38 10.00
C ARG A 382 10.39 -6.82 11.41
N GLU A 383 11.09 -6.36 12.44
CA GLU A 383 10.78 -6.69 13.82
C GLU A 383 9.42 -6.13 14.26
N SER A 384 9.05 -4.95 13.78
CA SER A 384 7.74 -4.34 14.02
C SER A 384 6.61 -5.22 13.48
N LEU A 385 6.73 -5.71 12.23
CA LEU A 385 5.72 -6.61 11.65
C LEU A 385 5.68 -7.97 12.37
N ARG A 386 6.85 -8.49 12.79
CA ARG A 386 6.90 -9.72 13.58
C ARG A 386 6.10 -9.58 14.87
N LYS A 387 6.30 -8.49 15.61
CA LYS A 387 5.51 -8.20 16.82
C LYS A 387 4.02 -8.03 16.51
N MET A 388 3.68 -7.37 15.39
CA MET A 388 2.30 -7.21 14.97
C MET A 388 1.61 -8.56 14.77
N LYS A 389 2.30 -9.54 14.16
CA LYS A 389 1.78 -10.90 14.00
C LYS A 389 1.36 -11.51 15.34
N ASP A 390 2.21 -11.38 16.36
CA ASP A 390 1.95 -11.95 17.69
C ASP A 390 0.73 -11.30 18.37
N VAL A 391 0.43 -10.04 18.04
CA VAL A 391 -0.73 -9.30 18.58
C VAL A 391 -2.04 -9.69 17.89
N VAL A 392 -2.02 -9.89 16.57
CA VAL A 392 -3.26 -10.04 15.78
C VAL A 392 -3.68 -11.49 15.55
N TYR A 393 -2.79 -12.47 15.75
CA TYR A 393 -3.06 -13.87 15.42
C TYR A 393 -2.28 -14.86 16.32
N PRO A 394 -2.86 -15.98 16.76
CA PRO A 394 -4.27 -16.33 16.62
C PRO A 394 -5.13 -15.77 17.75
N THR A 395 -4.52 -15.43 18.89
CA THR A 395 -5.24 -15.03 20.10
C THR A 395 -5.06 -13.53 20.31
N ILE A 396 -6.15 -12.83 20.53
CA ILE A 396 -6.17 -11.39 20.83
C ILE A 396 -6.36 -11.20 22.32
N ASP A 397 -5.47 -10.43 22.94
CA ASP A 397 -5.64 -9.93 24.30
C ASP A 397 -6.42 -8.62 24.27
N GLU A 398 -7.74 -8.71 24.44
CA GLU A 398 -8.63 -7.54 24.42
C GLU A 398 -8.32 -6.53 25.53
N ALA A 399 -7.85 -7.00 26.68
CA ALA A 399 -7.55 -6.13 27.83
C ALA A 399 -6.31 -5.24 27.58
N HIS A 400 -5.37 -5.73 26.80
CA HIS A 400 -4.12 -5.01 26.51
C HIS A 400 -3.97 -4.65 25.03
N TRP A 401 -5.05 -4.72 24.24
CA TRP A 401 -5.03 -4.51 22.80
C TRP A 401 -4.27 -3.24 22.38
N HIS A 402 -4.65 -2.08 22.92
CA HIS A 402 -4.01 -0.82 22.54
C HIS A 402 -2.53 -0.77 22.92
N SER A 403 -2.20 -1.20 24.13
CA SER A 403 -0.79 -1.22 24.56
C SER A 403 0.06 -2.21 23.80
N ALA A 404 -0.50 -3.36 23.39
CA ALA A 404 0.17 -4.33 22.56
C ALA A 404 0.45 -3.80 21.15
N ILE A 405 -0.52 -3.09 20.54
CA ILE A 405 -0.32 -2.40 19.25
C ILE A 405 0.78 -1.34 19.37
N ASP A 406 0.74 -0.50 20.40
CA ASP A 406 1.75 0.55 20.63
C ASP A 406 3.17 -0.04 20.77
N GLN A 407 3.32 -1.18 21.44
CA GLN A 407 4.62 -1.87 21.61
C GLN A 407 5.19 -2.43 20.29
N THR A 408 4.38 -2.56 19.25
CA THR A 408 4.87 -2.93 17.91
C THR A 408 5.59 -1.78 17.23
N HIS A 409 5.31 -0.55 17.60
CA HIS A 409 5.75 0.69 16.94
C HIS A 409 5.34 0.81 15.46
N TRP A 410 4.44 -0.05 14.97
CA TRP A 410 4.05 -0.07 13.57
C TRP A 410 3.43 1.27 13.14
N LEU A 411 2.43 1.75 13.89
CA LEU A 411 1.76 3.03 13.59
C LEU A 411 2.70 4.24 13.76
N GLU A 412 3.68 4.16 14.65
CA GLU A 412 4.73 5.19 14.76
C GLU A 412 5.55 5.28 13.47
N TYR A 413 5.93 4.15 12.87
CA TYR A 413 6.70 4.13 11.62
C TYR A 413 5.85 4.58 10.43
N ILE A 414 4.57 4.21 10.38
CA ILE A 414 3.62 4.76 9.40
C ILE A 414 3.53 6.29 9.53
N ARG A 415 3.45 6.80 10.74
CA ARG A 415 3.46 8.23 11.03
C ARG A 415 4.72 8.94 10.52
N LEU A 416 5.90 8.36 10.77
CA LEU A 416 7.18 8.93 10.31
C LEU A 416 7.25 9.01 8.79
N LEU A 417 6.77 7.98 8.08
CA LEU A 417 6.74 7.95 6.62
C LEU A 417 5.81 9.03 6.06
N LEU A 418 4.57 9.10 6.55
CA LEU A 418 3.61 10.12 6.12
C LEU A 418 4.08 11.55 6.44
N ALA A 419 4.66 11.76 7.63
CA ALA A 419 5.21 13.05 8.02
C ALA A 419 6.41 13.46 7.14
N GLY A 420 7.28 12.52 6.81
CA GLY A 420 8.40 12.74 5.90
C GLY A 420 7.94 13.10 4.49
N ALA A 421 6.99 12.35 3.95
CA ALA A 421 6.42 12.61 2.62
C ALA A 421 5.68 13.97 2.57
N ALA A 422 4.95 14.33 3.63
CA ALA A 422 4.29 15.63 3.72
C ALA A 422 5.28 16.80 3.73
N LYS A 423 6.45 16.64 4.40
CA LYS A 423 7.52 17.65 4.34
C LYS A 423 8.09 17.80 2.93
N VAL A 424 8.24 16.68 2.19
CA VAL A 424 8.67 16.73 0.78
C VAL A 424 7.64 17.47 -0.06
N ALA A 425 6.35 17.13 0.07
CA ALA A 425 5.27 17.77 -0.67
C ALA A 425 5.17 19.27 -0.37
N ASP A 426 5.29 19.67 0.90
CA ASP A 426 5.23 21.08 1.31
C ASP A 426 6.40 21.93 0.77
N LYS A 427 7.62 21.37 0.72
CA LYS A 427 8.77 22.07 0.11
C LYS A 427 8.56 22.36 -1.37
N LEU A 428 7.91 21.46 -2.10
CA LEU A 428 7.59 21.69 -3.52
C LEU A 428 6.42 22.62 -3.72
N GLU A 429 5.32 22.43 -2.99
CA GLU A 429 4.09 23.20 -3.16
C GLU A 429 4.19 24.60 -2.59
N SER A 430 4.46 24.72 -1.28
CA SER A 430 4.52 26.01 -0.59
C SER A 430 5.89 26.68 -0.77
N GLY A 431 6.96 25.90 -0.67
CA GLY A 431 8.34 26.41 -0.74
C GLY A 431 8.86 26.61 -2.15
N LYS A 432 8.20 26.06 -3.17
CA LYS A 432 8.61 26.05 -4.57
C LYS A 432 10.11 25.71 -4.76
N THR A 433 10.60 24.82 -3.88
CA THR A 433 12.00 24.44 -3.77
C THR A 433 12.16 23.00 -4.21
N SER A 434 13.12 22.73 -5.09
CA SER A 434 13.48 21.37 -5.49
C SER A 434 14.04 20.59 -4.30
N VAL A 435 13.73 19.30 -4.26
CA VAL A 435 14.17 18.40 -3.20
C VAL A 435 14.94 17.20 -3.77
N VAL A 436 15.93 16.75 -3.01
CA VAL A 436 16.60 15.46 -3.23
C VAL A 436 16.23 14.55 -2.08
N VAL A 437 15.74 13.37 -2.39
CA VAL A 437 15.36 12.36 -1.41
C VAL A 437 16.30 11.17 -1.53
N HIS A 438 16.96 10.79 -0.45
CA HIS A 438 17.77 9.60 -0.40
C HIS A 438 17.74 8.90 0.97
N CYS A 439 18.29 7.71 1.02
CA CYS A 439 18.58 6.96 2.25
C CYS A 439 20.01 6.39 2.15
N SER A 440 20.26 5.13 2.51
CA SER A 440 21.56 4.49 2.22
C SER A 440 21.72 4.18 0.72
N ASP A 441 20.91 3.28 0.21
CA ASP A 441 21.03 2.79 -1.17
C ASP A 441 20.00 3.41 -2.13
N GLY A 442 18.97 4.09 -1.63
CA GLY A 442 17.99 4.82 -2.45
C GLY A 442 16.87 3.97 -3.05
N TRP A 443 16.67 2.72 -2.63
CA TRP A 443 15.62 1.82 -3.17
C TRP A 443 14.50 1.45 -2.18
N ASP A 444 14.64 1.71 -0.88
CA ASP A 444 13.65 1.38 0.16
C ASP A 444 12.90 2.64 0.63
N ARG A 445 13.37 3.30 1.69
CA ARG A 445 12.75 4.50 2.27
C ARG A 445 12.59 5.63 1.27
N THR A 446 13.53 5.77 0.34
CA THR A 446 13.44 6.72 -0.77
C THR A 446 12.20 6.47 -1.62
N ALA A 447 11.95 5.22 -2.03
CA ALA A 447 10.75 4.86 -2.79
C ALA A 447 9.46 5.14 -2.01
N GLN A 448 9.44 4.85 -0.70
CA GLN A 448 8.30 5.17 0.16
C GLN A 448 8.00 6.68 0.17
N LEU A 449 9.01 7.51 0.38
CA LEU A 449 8.85 8.96 0.49
C LEU A 449 8.49 9.63 -0.84
N THR A 450 9.18 9.28 -1.92
CA THR A 450 8.91 9.88 -3.24
C THR A 450 7.53 9.51 -3.75
N SER A 451 7.13 8.25 -3.66
CA SER A 451 5.82 7.80 -4.12
C SER A 451 4.66 8.37 -3.29
N LEU A 452 4.81 8.47 -1.96
CA LEU A 452 3.81 9.12 -1.10
C LEU A 452 3.70 10.62 -1.37
N ALA A 453 4.82 11.33 -1.53
CA ALA A 453 4.80 12.74 -1.87
C ALA A 453 4.14 13.00 -3.23
N MET A 454 4.41 12.15 -4.24
CA MET A 454 3.78 12.23 -5.55
C MET A 454 2.27 11.97 -5.49
N LEU A 455 1.80 11.05 -4.65
CA LEU A 455 0.37 10.83 -4.38
C LEU A 455 -0.30 12.07 -3.74
N MET A 456 0.42 12.77 -2.86
CA MET A 456 -0.07 14.01 -2.23
C MET A 456 -0.17 15.16 -3.23
N LEU A 457 0.81 15.27 -4.14
CA LEU A 457 0.97 16.41 -5.05
C LEU A 457 0.20 16.27 -6.37
N ASP A 458 0.07 15.06 -6.91
CA ASP A 458 -0.43 14.81 -8.27
C ASP A 458 -1.65 13.90 -8.26
N SER A 459 -2.81 14.45 -8.61
CA SER A 459 -4.09 13.72 -8.64
C SER A 459 -4.09 12.54 -9.62
N TYR A 460 -3.28 12.58 -10.67
CA TYR A 460 -3.14 11.48 -11.62
C TYR A 460 -2.76 10.16 -10.93
N TYR A 461 -1.82 10.18 -9.97
CA TYR A 461 -1.40 8.97 -9.25
C TYR A 461 -2.45 8.44 -8.28
N ARG A 462 -3.51 9.18 -8.01
CA ARG A 462 -4.67 8.76 -7.20
C ARG A 462 -5.74 8.05 -8.03
N THR A 463 -5.60 8.04 -9.34
CA THR A 463 -6.45 7.23 -10.23
C THR A 463 -6.03 5.76 -10.20
N LEU A 464 -6.93 4.85 -10.57
CA LEU A 464 -6.64 3.41 -10.64
C LEU A 464 -5.45 3.13 -11.57
N ARG A 465 -5.41 3.75 -12.74
CA ARG A 465 -4.28 3.62 -13.68
C ARG A 465 -3.03 4.33 -13.19
N GLY A 466 -3.14 5.56 -12.72
CA GLY A 466 -2.00 6.36 -12.29
C GLY A 466 -1.26 5.76 -11.09
N PHE A 467 -1.98 5.09 -10.18
CA PHE A 467 -1.36 4.36 -9.08
C PHE A 467 -0.53 3.16 -9.56
N GLN A 468 -1.02 2.42 -10.54
CA GLN A 468 -0.27 1.34 -11.18
C GLN A 468 1.01 1.88 -11.84
N VAL A 469 0.92 3.01 -12.53
CA VAL A 469 2.09 3.72 -13.11
C VAL A 469 3.09 4.13 -12.02
N LEU A 470 2.60 4.65 -10.89
CA LEU A 470 3.44 5.05 -9.75
C LEU A 470 4.21 3.86 -9.18
N VAL A 471 3.56 2.72 -8.98
CA VAL A 471 4.20 1.48 -8.49
C VAL A 471 5.24 0.97 -9.49
N GLU A 472 4.90 0.91 -10.77
CA GLU A 472 5.84 0.49 -11.82
C GLU A 472 7.07 1.41 -11.90
N LYS A 473 6.86 2.71 -11.77
CA LYS A 473 7.93 3.71 -11.89
C LYS A 473 8.81 3.76 -10.63
N GLU A 474 8.23 4.12 -9.48
CA GLU A 474 9.00 4.45 -8.27
C GLU A 474 9.50 3.23 -7.49
N TRP A 475 8.85 2.09 -7.65
CA TRP A 475 9.18 0.86 -6.93
C TRP A 475 9.86 -0.17 -7.83
N ILE A 476 9.19 -0.59 -8.90
CA ILE A 476 9.65 -1.68 -9.74
C ILE A 476 10.85 -1.25 -10.60
N SER A 477 10.70 -0.19 -11.40
CA SER A 477 11.77 0.30 -12.28
C SER A 477 12.97 0.84 -11.51
N PHE A 478 12.74 1.57 -10.44
CA PHE A 478 13.83 2.13 -9.61
C PHE A 478 14.45 1.12 -8.65
N GLY A 479 14.18 -0.18 -8.81
CA GLY A 479 14.97 -1.26 -8.25
C GLY A 479 14.77 -1.50 -6.77
N HIS A 480 13.55 -1.26 -6.23
CA HIS A 480 13.22 -1.83 -4.92
C HIS A 480 13.35 -3.35 -5.01
N LYS A 481 14.10 -3.93 -4.09
CA LYS A 481 14.48 -5.35 -4.14
C LYS A 481 13.33 -6.26 -3.67
N PHE A 482 12.27 -6.36 -4.45
CA PHE A 482 11.09 -7.13 -4.08
C PHE A 482 11.40 -8.58 -3.71
N ALA A 483 12.17 -9.29 -4.55
CA ALA A 483 12.52 -10.68 -4.29
C ALA A 483 13.30 -10.84 -2.98
N ALA A 484 14.25 -9.96 -2.70
CA ALA A 484 15.04 -9.98 -1.48
C ALA A 484 14.19 -9.62 -0.25
N ARG A 485 13.33 -8.60 -0.34
CA ARG A 485 12.49 -8.11 0.78
C ARG A 485 11.35 -9.08 1.13
N VAL A 486 10.77 -9.74 0.14
CA VAL A 486 9.63 -10.66 0.29
C VAL A 486 10.07 -12.12 0.43
N GLY A 487 11.18 -12.51 -0.22
CA GLY A 487 11.66 -13.87 -0.26
C GLY A 487 10.84 -14.76 -1.19
N HIS A 488 10.61 -14.33 -2.42
CA HIS A 488 9.89 -15.12 -3.40
C HIS A 488 10.60 -16.44 -3.68
N GLY A 489 9.92 -17.56 -3.38
CA GLY A 489 10.39 -18.91 -3.69
C GLY A 489 11.69 -19.37 -3.00
N ASP A 490 12.14 -18.66 -1.98
CA ASP A 490 13.36 -18.94 -1.21
C ASP A 490 13.03 -19.45 0.20
N GLU A 491 13.58 -20.60 0.58
CA GLU A 491 13.35 -21.22 1.89
C GLU A 491 14.08 -20.52 3.05
N ASN A 492 15.07 -19.67 2.76
CA ASN A 492 15.86 -18.98 3.78
C ASN A 492 15.05 -17.88 4.47
N HIS A 493 14.11 -18.28 5.35
CA HIS A 493 13.27 -17.36 6.11
C HIS A 493 14.05 -16.46 7.10
N ALA A 494 15.28 -16.84 7.48
CA ALA A 494 16.14 -16.09 8.38
C ALA A 494 16.97 -15.00 7.66
N ASN A 495 16.83 -14.88 6.34
CA ASN A 495 17.57 -13.88 5.57
C ASN A 495 17.26 -12.46 6.10
N SER A 496 18.33 -11.74 6.47
CA SER A 496 18.24 -10.40 7.04
C SER A 496 17.72 -9.33 6.08
N GLU A 497 17.67 -9.63 4.78
CA GLU A 497 17.11 -8.74 3.74
C GLU A 497 15.59 -8.68 3.72
N ARG A 498 14.87 -9.58 4.40
CA ARG A 498 13.39 -9.56 4.51
C ARG A 498 12.94 -8.31 5.25
N SER A 499 11.99 -7.58 4.71
CA SER A 499 11.39 -6.43 5.38
C SER A 499 10.11 -5.95 4.65
N PRO A 500 9.09 -5.48 5.38
CA PRO A 500 7.77 -5.14 4.84
C PRO A 500 7.68 -3.71 4.31
N LEU A 501 8.68 -3.18 3.60
CA LEU A 501 8.73 -1.76 3.19
C LEU A 501 7.58 -1.40 2.24
N PHE A 502 7.25 -2.29 1.30
CA PHE A 502 6.14 -2.06 0.38
C PHE A 502 4.78 -2.18 1.09
N VAL A 503 4.65 -3.09 2.05
CA VAL A 503 3.44 -3.21 2.90
C VAL A 503 3.22 -1.92 3.68
N GLN A 504 4.27 -1.32 4.26
CA GLN A 504 4.18 -0.02 4.93
C GLN A 504 3.73 1.11 3.99
N PHE A 505 4.23 1.12 2.75
CA PHE A 505 3.79 2.08 1.75
C PHE A 505 2.29 1.95 1.46
N ILE A 506 1.80 0.73 1.24
CA ILE A 506 0.37 0.49 0.99
C ILE A 506 -0.49 0.83 2.22
N ASP A 507 0.01 0.58 3.45
CA ASP A 507 -0.66 1.04 4.68
C ASP A 507 -0.76 2.57 4.73
N CYS A 508 0.31 3.29 4.43
CA CYS A 508 0.28 4.75 4.32
C CYS A 508 -0.77 5.23 3.30
N VAL A 509 -0.88 4.57 2.16
CA VAL A 509 -1.92 4.87 1.15
C VAL A 509 -3.31 4.61 1.72
N TRP A 510 -3.50 3.48 2.40
CA TRP A 510 -4.78 3.17 3.07
C TRP A 510 -5.14 4.24 4.11
N GLN A 511 -4.20 4.72 4.95
CA GLN A 511 -4.42 5.82 5.87
C GLN A 511 -4.90 7.09 5.16
N MET A 512 -4.31 7.39 4.00
CA MET A 512 -4.73 8.54 3.18
C MET A 512 -6.15 8.34 2.63
N THR A 513 -6.52 7.15 2.14
CA THR A 513 -7.89 6.87 1.66
C THR A 513 -8.93 7.01 2.76
N ARG A 514 -8.57 6.73 4.02
CA ARG A 514 -9.45 6.93 5.19
C ARG A 514 -9.67 8.40 5.50
N GLN A 515 -8.64 9.22 5.37
CA GLN A 515 -8.72 10.66 5.63
C GLN A 515 -9.36 11.44 4.46
N PHE A 516 -9.18 10.97 3.23
CA PHE A 516 -9.67 11.58 2.00
C PHE A 516 -10.52 10.60 1.18
N PRO A 517 -11.72 10.24 1.65
CA PRO A 517 -12.49 9.11 1.11
C PRO A 517 -12.98 9.29 -0.33
N ALA A 518 -12.94 10.50 -0.87
CA ALA A 518 -13.33 10.79 -2.25
C ALA A 518 -12.15 11.13 -3.18
N ALA A 519 -10.90 11.14 -2.67
CA ALA A 519 -9.75 11.59 -3.43
C ALA A 519 -9.04 10.49 -4.24
N PHE A 520 -9.38 9.23 -4.01
CA PHE A 520 -8.76 8.06 -4.66
C PHE A 520 -9.79 7.29 -5.47
N GLU A 521 -9.48 7.01 -6.74
CA GLU A 521 -10.35 6.26 -7.64
C GLU A 521 -10.44 4.78 -7.25
N PHE A 522 -9.40 4.23 -6.61
CA PHE A 522 -9.36 2.84 -6.17
C PHE A 522 -9.89 2.68 -4.73
N ASN A 523 -10.36 1.49 -4.42
CA ASN A 523 -10.91 1.11 -3.12
C ASN A 523 -9.94 0.27 -2.28
N GLU A 524 -10.36 -0.11 -1.07
CA GLU A 524 -9.56 -0.96 -0.16
C GLU A 524 -9.28 -2.35 -0.74
N LEU A 525 -10.22 -2.93 -1.49
CA LEU A 525 -10.01 -4.24 -2.14
C LEU A 525 -8.83 -4.22 -3.11
N PHE A 526 -8.64 -3.12 -3.85
CA PHE A 526 -7.48 -2.93 -4.71
C PHE A 526 -6.17 -3.02 -3.91
N LEU A 527 -6.07 -2.32 -2.79
CA LEU A 527 -4.88 -2.31 -1.95
C LEU A 527 -4.59 -3.70 -1.35
N ILE A 528 -5.62 -4.40 -0.88
CA ILE A 528 -5.49 -5.77 -0.36
C ILE A 528 -5.05 -6.73 -1.47
N THR A 529 -5.63 -6.61 -2.67
CA THR A 529 -5.28 -7.45 -3.84
C THR A 529 -3.82 -7.25 -4.25
N VAL A 530 -3.34 -6.01 -4.26
CA VAL A 530 -1.92 -5.71 -4.52
C VAL A 530 -1.01 -6.41 -3.51
N LEU A 531 -1.35 -6.36 -2.21
CA LEU A 531 -0.56 -7.02 -1.16
C LEU A 531 -0.67 -8.55 -1.21
N ASP A 532 -1.82 -9.11 -1.54
CA ASP A 532 -1.97 -10.57 -1.72
C ASP A 532 -1.07 -11.07 -2.85
N HIS A 533 -1.00 -10.35 -3.95
CA HIS A 533 -0.17 -10.71 -5.09
C HIS A 533 1.29 -10.24 -5.00
N LEU A 534 1.62 -9.43 -4.00
CA LEU A 534 3.01 -9.21 -3.60
C LEU A 534 3.67 -10.54 -3.17
N TYR A 535 2.93 -11.42 -2.49
CA TYR A 535 3.42 -12.70 -1.97
C TYR A 535 3.17 -13.89 -2.89
N SER A 536 2.08 -13.89 -3.65
CA SER A 536 1.53 -15.09 -4.31
C SER A 536 2.42 -15.74 -5.37
N CYS A 537 3.32 -14.98 -5.99
CA CYS A 537 4.08 -15.41 -7.17
C CYS A 537 3.19 -15.88 -8.34
N LEU A 538 1.93 -15.43 -8.41
CA LEU A 538 1.02 -15.72 -9.52
C LEU A 538 1.32 -14.85 -10.75
N PHE A 539 1.67 -13.60 -10.53
CA PHE A 539 1.97 -12.61 -11.55
C PHE A 539 3.44 -12.23 -11.55
N GLY A 540 3.94 -11.80 -12.70
CA GLY A 540 5.33 -11.38 -12.86
C GLY A 540 5.67 -10.02 -12.27
N THR A 541 4.67 -9.20 -11.93
CA THR A 541 4.79 -7.78 -11.59
C THR A 541 5.82 -7.49 -10.50
N PHE A 542 5.81 -8.23 -9.39
CA PHE A 542 6.70 -8.01 -8.24
C PHE A 542 7.90 -8.96 -8.17
N LEU A 543 8.13 -9.77 -9.18
CA LEU A 543 9.25 -10.72 -9.19
C LEU A 543 10.59 -10.00 -9.42
N TYR A 544 11.65 -10.57 -8.86
CA TYR A 544 13.04 -10.10 -8.95
C TYR A 544 13.31 -8.73 -8.29
N ASN A 545 14.52 -8.17 -8.50
CA ASN A 545 15.01 -7.02 -7.74
C ASN A 545 15.29 -5.79 -8.60
N SER A 546 15.38 -5.91 -9.92
CA SER A 546 15.68 -4.79 -10.81
C SER A 546 15.05 -4.97 -12.20
N GLU A 547 15.00 -3.89 -12.96
CA GLU A 547 14.53 -3.90 -14.35
C GLU A 547 15.45 -4.77 -15.22
N GLU A 548 16.77 -4.72 -14.99
CA GLU A 548 17.76 -5.56 -15.66
C GLU A 548 17.48 -7.06 -15.43
N GLU A 549 17.32 -7.48 -14.17
CA GLU A 549 16.99 -8.87 -13.83
C GLU A 549 15.69 -9.33 -14.51
N ARG A 550 14.65 -8.49 -14.50
CA ARG A 550 13.37 -8.81 -15.15
C ARG A 550 13.50 -8.94 -16.65
N ALA A 551 14.29 -8.07 -17.28
CA ALA A 551 14.60 -8.15 -18.72
C ALA A 551 15.37 -9.43 -19.05
N ALA A 552 16.40 -9.78 -18.28
CA ALA A 552 17.18 -10.99 -18.45
C ALA A 552 16.37 -12.28 -18.25
N LYS A 553 15.33 -12.24 -17.43
CA LYS A 553 14.38 -13.35 -17.18
C LYS A 553 13.15 -13.32 -18.08
N GLU A 554 13.08 -12.38 -19.01
CA GLU A 554 11.96 -12.22 -19.95
C GLU A 554 10.58 -12.17 -19.25
N VAL A 555 10.51 -11.52 -18.07
CA VAL A 555 9.31 -11.52 -17.22
C VAL A 555 8.07 -11.02 -17.96
N GLN A 556 8.19 -9.94 -18.74
CA GLN A 556 7.06 -9.36 -19.46
C GLN A 556 6.52 -10.25 -20.58
N THR A 557 7.37 -11.09 -21.20
CA THR A 557 6.96 -11.99 -22.28
C THR A 557 6.53 -13.36 -21.79
N GLN A 558 7.05 -13.82 -20.65
CA GLN A 558 6.84 -15.16 -20.12
C GLN A 558 5.78 -15.23 -19.03
N THR A 559 5.37 -14.10 -18.46
CA THR A 559 4.42 -14.03 -17.32
C THR A 559 3.29 -13.06 -17.61
N VAL A 560 2.25 -13.13 -16.76
CA VAL A 560 1.10 -12.22 -16.80
C VAL A 560 1.30 -11.12 -15.75
N SER A 561 0.94 -9.87 -16.09
CA SER A 561 0.95 -8.76 -15.15
C SER A 561 -0.28 -8.80 -14.23
N LEU A 562 -0.09 -8.44 -12.95
CA LEU A 562 -1.20 -8.20 -12.01
C LEU A 562 -2.20 -7.16 -12.57
N TRP A 563 -1.69 -6.17 -13.28
CA TRP A 563 -2.52 -5.14 -13.87
C TRP A 563 -3.43 -5.67 -14.98
N SER A 564 -3.07 -6.77 -15.64
CA SER A 564 -3.96 -7.46 -16.57
C SER A 564 -5.22 -7.97 -15.87
N TYR A 565 -5.06 -8.58 -14.71
CA TYR A 565 -6.17 -9.05 -13.87
C TYR A 565 -7.04 -7.89 -13.38
N ILE A 566 -6.44 -6.88 -12.76
CA ILE A 566 -7.16 -5.75 -12.17
C ILE A 566 -7.92 -4.96 -13.24
N ASN A 567 -7.27 -4.64 -14.37
CA ASN A 567 -7.86 -3.80 -15.42
C ASN A 567 -8.87 -4.55 -16.29
N SER A 568 -8.99 -5.87 -16.13
CA SER A 568 -10.05 -6.67 -16.78
C SER A 568 -11.38 -6.66 -16.02
N GLN A 569 -11.38 -6.18 -14.76
CA GLN A 569 -12.57 -6.05 -13.92
C GLN A 569 -12.48 -4.80 -13.02
N PRO A 570 -12.34 -3.60 -13.60
CA PRO A 570 -12.03 -2.38 -12.85
C PRO A 570 -13.14 -1.99 -11.86
N GLU A 571 -14.40 -2.38 -12.13
CA GLU A 571 -15.55 -2.06 -11.27
C GLU A 571 -15.45 -2.68 -9.86
N ASP A 572 -14.74 -3.78 -9.69
CA ASP A 572 -14.50 -4.36 -8.37
C ASP A 572 -13.50 -3.54 -7.55
N PHE A 573 -12.63 -2.79 -8.20
CA PHE A 573 -11.52 -2.05 -7.60
C PHE A 573 -11.74 -0.55 -7.54
N THR A 574 -12.85 -0.05 -8.08
CA THR A 574 -13.14 1.39 -8.16
C THR A 574 -13.90 1.87 -6.93
N ASN A 575 -13.52 3.05 -6.43
CA ASN A 575 -14.23 3.76 -5.38
C ASN A 575 -15.39 4.56 -5.98
N PRO A 576 -16.65 4.23 -5.65
CA PRO A 576 -17.81 4.92 -6.21
C PRO A 576 -17.98 6.36 -5.74
N PHE A 577 -17.25 6.79 -4.70
CA PHE A 577 -17.26 8.16 -4.21
C PHE A 577 -16.14 9.02 -4.79
N TYR A 578 -15.32 8.46 -5.67
CA TYR A 578 -14.21 9.20 -6.25
C TYR A 578 -14.70 10.45 -6.99
N VAL A 579 -14.04 11.56 -6.70
CA VAL A 579 -14.17 12.83 -7.41
C VAL A 579 -12.77 13.25 -7.84
N ASP A 580 -12.64 13.62 -9.09
CA ASP A 580 -11.37 14.15 -9.58
C ASP A 580 -11.07 15.49 -8.90
N TYR A 581 -10.04 15.47 -8.06
CA TYR A 581 -9.53 16.64 -7.37
C TYR A 581 -8.33 17.22 -8.13
N GLU A 582 -8.53 17.58 -9.41
CA GLU A 582 -7.49 18.31 -10.13
C GLU A 582 -6.99 19.50 -9.29
N HIS A 583 -5.68 19.63 -9.18
CA HIS A 583 -4.98 20.72 -8.48
C HIS A 583 -5.08 20.77 -6.94
N HIS A 584 -5.66 19.79 -6.27
CA HIS A 584 -5.67 19.76 -4.80
C HIS A 584 -4.55 18.88 -4.24
N VAL A 585 -3.63 19.49 -3.51
CA VAL A 585 -2.61 18.79 -2.75
C VAL A 585 -3.23 18.21 -1.48
N LEU A 586 -2.94 16.95 -1.19
CA LEU A 586 -3.41 16.28 0.01
C LEU A 586 -2.37 16.39 1.13
N TYR A 587 -2.77 16.89 2.29
CA TYR A 587 -1.94 16.92 3.50
C TYR A 587 -2.57 16.05 4.57
N PRO A 588 -2.17 14.78 4.70
CA PRO A 588 -2.72 13.90 5.72
C PRO A 588 -2.32 14.35 7.12
N LEU A 589 -3.24 14.17 8.06
CA LEU A 589 -2.99 14.38 9.47
C LEU A 589 -2.16 13.21 10.01
N VAL A 590 -0.98 13.52 10.54
CA VAL A 590 0.03 12.52 10.94
C VAL A 590 0.16 12.36 12.46
N SER A 591 -0.85 12.69 13.22
CA SER A 591 -0.86 12.42 14.67
C SER A 591 -1.42 11.03 14.97
N SER A 592 -1.00 10.43 16.07
CA SER A 592 -1.47 9.11 16.53
C SER A 592 -3.00 9.01 16.70
N ARG A 593 -3.69 10.16 16.86
CA ARG A 593 -5.16 10.21 16.92
C ARG A 593 -5.86 10.02 15.58
N HIS A 594 -5.14 10.16 14.47
CA HIS A 594 -5.69 10.11 13.11
C HIS A 594 -5.21 8.89 12.33
N LEU A 595 -4.34 8.09 12.92
CA LEU A 595 -3.85 6.83 12.33
C LEU A 595 -4.52 5.66 13.03
N GLU A 596 -4.98 4.70 12.25
CA GLU A 596 -5.69 3.52 12.72
C GLU A 596 -4.93 2.25 12.32
N LEU A 597 -5.05 1.19 13.13
CA LEU A 597 -4.59 -0.12 12.68
C LEU A 597 -5.49 -0.61 11.55
N TRP A 598 -4.90 -1.00 10.44
CA TRP A 598 -5.63 -1.57 9.30
C TRP A 598 -6.10 -3.00 9.61
N THR A 599 -7.15 -3.11 10.44
CA THR A 599 -7.65 -4.39 10.96
C THR A 599 -8.21 -5.30 9.87
N SER A 600 -8.85 -4.74 8.83
CA SER A 600 -9.35 -5.48 7.66
C SER A 600 -8.24 -6.14 6.83
N TYR A 601 -6.99 -5.75 7.01
CA TYR A 601 -5.82 -6.42 6.43
C TYR A 601 -5.06 -7.26 7.46
N TYR A 602 -4.56 -6.67 8.55
CA TYR A 602 -3.68 -7.36 9.51
C TYR A 602 -4.39 -8.41 10.35
N ALA A 603 -5.66 -8.19 10.69
CA ALA A 603 -6.45 -9.09 11.52
C ALA A 603 -7.51 -9.90 10.75
N ARG A 604 -7.47 -9.88 9.40
CA ARG A 604 -8.49 -10.52 8.52
C ARG A 604 -8.65 -12.03 8.72
N TRP A 605 -7.61 -12.70 9.19
CA TRP A 605 -7.62 -14.15 9.43
C TRP A 605 -8.17 -14.52 10.80
N ASN A 606 -8.48 -13.55 11.65
CA ASN A 606 -9.05 -13.76 12.96
C ASN A 606 -10.57 -13.49 12.94
N PRO A 607 -11.43 -14.53 13.01
CA PRO A 607 -12.88 -14.34 12.92
C PRO A 607 -13.48 -13.59 14.12
N ARG A 608 -12.72 -13.42 15.22
CA ARG A 608 -13.15 -12.59 16.35
C ARG A 608 -13.01 -11.11 16.07
N MET A 609 -12.05 -10.72 15.22
CA MET A 609 -11.92 -9.38 14.68
C MET A 609 -12.86 -9.19 13.49
N ARG A 610 -14.11 -9.61 13.61
CA ARG A 610 -15.09 -9.63 12.54
C ARG A 610 -14.82 -8.54 11.54
N PRO A 611 -14.50 -8.86 10.27
CA PRO A 611 -14.68 -7.87 9.23
C PRO A 611 -16.16 -7.48 9.26
N GLN A 612 -16.46 -6.25 9.56
CA GLN A 612 -17.70 -5.68 9.08
C GLN A 612 -17.77 -6.00 7.60
N VAL A 613 -18.97 -6.29 7.10
CA VAL A 613 -19.19 -6.47 5.64
C VAL A 613 -18.34 -5.45 4.91
N PRO A 614 -17.52 -5.86 3.95
CA PRO A 614 -16.60 -4.98 3.28
C PRO A 614 -17.33 -3.69 2.88
N VAL A 615 -16.85 -2.56 3.33
CA VAL A 615 -17.52 -1.26 3.13
C VAL A 615 -17.88 -1.05 1.66
N HIS A 616 -17.03 -1.51 0.73
CA HIS A 616 -17.30 -1.45 -0.71
C HIS A 616 -18.49 -2.30 -1.18
N GLN A 617 -18.75 -3.47 -0.56
CA GLN A 617 -19.92 -4.30 -0.91
C GLN A 617 -21.20 -3.65 -0.41
N THR A 618 -21.21 -3.14 0.82
CA THR A 618 -22.31 -2.35 1.36
C THR A 618 -22.54 -1.07 0.55
N LEU A 619 -21.46 -0.40 0.11
CA LEU A 619 -21.53 0.77 -0.74
C LEU A 619 -22.08 0.44 -2.13
N LYS A 620 -21.63 -0.66 -2.75
CA LYS A 620 -22.16 -1.14 -4.05
C LYS A 620 -23.65 -1.41 -3.95
N GLU A 621 -24.11 -2.08 -2.89
CA GLU A 621 -25.53 -2.34 -2.62
C GLU A 621 -26.32 -1.05 -2.41
N LEU A 622 -25.79 -0.10 -1.64
CA LEU A 622 -26.39 1.22 -1.42
C LEU A 622 -26.47 2.06 -2.69
N LEU A 623 -25.47 1.96 -3.56
CA LEU A 623 -25.47 2.67 -4.86
C LEU A 623 -26.48 2.07 -5.82
N ILE A 624 -26.60 0.74 -5.88
CA ILE A 624 -27.63 0.05 -6.66
C ILE A 624 -29.01 0.49 -6.16
N LEU A 625 -29.23 0.46 -4.84
CA LEU A 625 -30.47 0.89 -4.22
C LEU A 625 -30.78 2.37 -4.53
N ARG A 626 -29.75 3.24 -4.42
CA ARG A 626 -29.90 4.67 -4.78
C ARG A 626 -30.29 4.86 -6.23
N ALA A 627 -29.63 4.17 -7.15
CA ALA A 627 -29.94 4.26 -8.59
C ALA A 627 -31.37 3.77 -8.89
N GLU A 628 -31.82 2.70 -8.23
CA GLU A 628 -33.18 2.19 -8.35
C GLU A 628 -34.21 3.17 -7.78
N LEU A 629 -33.95 3.74 -6.61
CA LEU A 629 -34.81 4.76 -6.02
C LEU A 629 -34.88 6.02 -6.89
N GLN A 630 -33.78 6.45 -7.46
CA GLN A 630 -33.72 7.62 -8.34
C GLN A 630 -34.56 7.37 -9.63
N ARG A 631 -34.44 6.20 -10.26
CA ARG A 631 -35.25 5.78 -11.38
C ARG A 631 -36.74 5.80 -11.01
N ARG A 632 -37.11 5.31 -9.84
CA ARG A 632 -38.50 5.29 -9.38
C ARG A 632 -39.06 6.70 -9.14
N VAL A 633 -38.26 7.60 -8.58
CA VAL A 633 -38.61 9.01 -8.43
C VAL A 633 -38.89 9.67 -9.82
N GLU A 634 -38.03 9.42 -10.79
CA GLU A 634 -38.20 9.94 -12.15
C GLU A 634 -39.47 9.38 -12.83
N GLU A 635 -39.80 8.10 -12.64
CA GLU A 635 -41.03 7.50 -13.11
C GLU A 635 -42.26 8.17 -12.48
N LEU A 636 -42.29 8.34 -11.16
CA LEU A 636 -43.37 9.00 -10.45
C LEU A 636 -43.53 10.49 -10.84
N GLN A 637 -42.41 11.18 -11.10
CA GLN A 637 -42.45 12.55 -11.59
C GLN A 637 -43.05 12.63 -13.00
N LYS A 638 -42.77 11.67 -13.89
CA LYS A 638 -43.36 11.57 -15.22
C LYS A 638 -44.85 11.24 -15.14
N GLU A 639 -45.26 10.33 -14.25
CA GLU A 639 -46.65 10.01 -13.99
C GLU A 639 -47.44 11.23 -13.48
N THR A 640 -46.89 11.99 -12.53
CA THR A 640 -47.53 13.22 -11.99
C THR A 640 -47.63 14.31 -13.05
N THR A 641 -46.62 14.46 -13.92
CA THR A 641 -46.67 15.42 -15.02
C THR A 641 -47.71 15.03 -16.11
N SER A 642 -47.83 13.72 -16.38
CA SER A 642 -48.87 13.23 -17.33
C SER A 642 -50.28 13.37 -16.78
N HIS A 643 -50.49 13.17 -15.45
CA HIS A 643 -51.79 13.42 -14.82
C HIS A 643 -52.15 14.90 -14.75
N SER A 644 -51.20 15.81 -14.59
CA SER A 644 -51.43 17.25 -14.59
C SER A 644 -51.76 17.78 -16.00
N LEU A 645 -51.26 17.14 -17.05
CA LEU A 645 -51.60 17.47 -18.46
C LEU A 645 -52.95 16.89 -18.88
N SER A 646 -53.42 15.80 -18.30
CA SER A 646 -54.75 15.22 -18.61
C SER A 646 -55.90 15.90 -17.86
N SER A 647 -55.62 16.61 -16.75
CA SER A 647 -56.66 17.37 -16.02
C SER A 647 -56.88 18.80 -16.49
N SER A 648 -56.09 19.26 -17.49
CA SER A 648 -56.23 20.62 -18.06
C SER A 648 -57.05 20.69 -19.37
N SER A 649 -57.67 19.58 -19.81
CA SER A 649 -58.41 19.52 -21.10
C SER A 649 -59.96 19.53 -21.00
N GLU A 650 -60.53 19.70 -19.82
CA GLU A 650 -61.99 19.90 -19.69
C GLU A 650 -62.28 21.16 -18.87
N HIS A 651 -62.50 22.27 -19.51
CA HIS A 651 -63.52 23.31 -19.29
C HIS A 651 -63.13 24.62 -19.96
N SER A 652 -63.70 24.88 -21.11
CA SER A 652 -63.94 26.24 -21.60
C SER A 652 -65.31 26.70 -21.16
N PRO A 653 -65.49 27.91 -20.64
CA PRO A 653 -66.57 28.76 -21.05
C PRO A 653 -66.09 30.15 -21.52
N SER A 654 -66.81 30.64 -22.49
CA SER A 654 -66.67 31.89 -23.20
C SER A 654 -66.84 33.16 -22.35
N PRO A 655 -66.58 34.35 -22.93
CA PRO A 655 -66.06 35.50 -22.16
C PRO A 655 -67.18 36.48 -21.77
N THR A 656 -66.95 37.22 -20.70
CA THR A 656 -67.62 38.51 -20.46
C THR A 656 -66.59 39.55 -19.99
N HIS A 657 -66.70 40.69 -20.71
CA HIS A 657 -66.01 41.95 -20.45
C HIS A 657 -66.15 42.43 -18.99
N THR A 658 -65.11 42.96 -18.38
CA THR A 658 -65.15 44.31 -17.80
C THR A 658 -63.73 44.77 -17.38
N THR A 659 -63.57 46.06 -17.67
CA THR A 659 -62.45 46.97 -17.47
C THR A 659 -61.94 47.12 -16.01
N GLY A 660 -60.62 47.38 -15.83
CA GLY A 660 -60.11 47.92 -14.55
C GLY A 660 -58.62 47.96 -14.53
N THR A 661 -58.08 49.14 -14.56
CA THR A 661 -56.72 49.64 -14.63
C THR A 661 -55.79 49.26 -13.45
N PRO A 662 -54.46 49.50 -13.53
CA PRO A 662 -53.45 48.84 -12.70
C PRO A 662 -53.01 49.67 -11.50
N LEU A 663 -52.39 49.00 -10.55
CA LEU A 663 -51.58 49.67 -9.51
C LEU A 663 -50.26 48.97 -9.25
N HIS A 664 -49.22 49.77 -9.38
CA HIS A 664 -47.84 49.55 -8.97
C HIS A 664 -47.68 49.25 -7.48
N THR A 665 -46.65 48.51 -7.12
CA THR A 665 -45.47 48.82 -6.25
C THR A 665 -44.94 47.50 -5.71
N ALA A 666 -43.74 47.11 -6.00
CA ALA A 666 -42.46 47.32 -5.35
C ALA A 666 -42.41 46.96 -3.83
N VAL A 667 -41.77 45.91 -3.50
CA VAL A 667 -40.54 45.81 -2.73
C VAL A 667 -39.97 44.39 -2.88
#